data_92e5e9d79f537b56f42b9dbf22793bee
#
_entry.id   92e5e9d79f537b56f42b9dbf22793bee
#
_cell.length_a   1.000
_cell.length_b   1.000
_cell.length_c   1.000
_cell.angle_alpha   90.00
_cell.angle_beta   90.00
_cell.angle_gamma   90.00
#
_symmetry.space_group_name_H-M   'P 1'
#
loop_
_entity.id
_entity.type
_entity.pdbx_description
1 polymer ?
#
loop_
_entity_poly.entity_id
_entity_poly.type
_entity_poly.pdbx_seq_one_letter_code
_entity_poly.pdbx_strand_id
1 'polypeptide(L)'
;MNILIDGQVLETAEIKRGIGVYFVNVLENMIKQNAGDLWYITSSKYLGSGIFDEWTKKQLVLIKNDLFRPSTDYDTEDEYTDALNGLIREYQIDVVWFPDPMMVNVLFPSKKLDCKMFITMFDLIPYVMPIKEWPDFVKKEYQRRIDYLKKYDVYALSISKATDEDYRKIVREDVNSKVTFLAANEKFLGATPAKKDKDYVLFTGGFDYRKNIKKAVEAYDLALKKYKDSDIADSYFYIVCKCSEDQKNEMLNLFDQETAQRIKFTGYISDEELASMYAGARVFFFPSLYEGFGLPILEAMYAGAYVLSADNSSLPEVCGDLADFCNAEDVDDMASKLAESFDKAGKESESDRLKRIEYAKSFTWAKTAKETYEYFEEVRFEDDEEKRYKIAIVTPWPAQQTGIASYAANIFPYLKKYFDVDIYIDDPNKEVVNNGEFEMFELDTLPEKADEYDEVLYQIGNNTEFHKNAFKMLTEHKGIAEIHDFDLSQFFYRSFFLGGDKRLMRNALKLGYGHEALNYIDRIEDQLQFYDGKYKMSDSVAAYSDSVIFHNKWSALECKSHCKRYVVPLACFDFGEIDEQSIQDMKKRISYSESDIIIGMFGFINKNKRYEILVKAFKKLNNKNAKLVFFGKDPNGELASLVKKEKLEDKAVIMGYMDDNQYRAGLTMTDIVVNLRYPTMGESSATLCEALTMGKPTIVTGINQYLEFPDEVCWKLPCNPEKEEKEIFTLYRMLEELIASKDLRDAMGENAKEYAANVLSGELIAEKYYHVIKQTIKAKEK
;
A
#
# COMPACT_ATOMS: atom_id res chain seq x y z
N MET A 1 -8.80 -5.77 3.68
CA MET A 1 -10.00 -4.90 3.94
C MET A 1 -10.55 -4.30 2.66
N ASN A 2 -11.84 -3.91 2.67
CA ASN A 2 -12.42 -3.06 1.64
C ASN A 2 -12.55 -1.65 2.24
N ILE A 3 -11.75 -0.70 1.75
CA ILE A 3 -11.62 0.64 2.33
C ILE A 3 -12.18 1.66 1.35
N LEU A 4 -13.12 2.47 1.79
CA LEU A 4 -13.67 3.59 1.04
C LEU A 4 -13.07 4.91 1.54
N ILE A 5 -12.61 5.72 0.63
CA ILE A 5 -11.94 6.99 0.91
C ILE A 5 -12.79 8.12 0.34
N ASP A 6 -13.08 9.12 1.16
CA ASP A 6 -13.67 10.36 0.65
C ASP A 6 -12.64 11.18 -0.10
N GLY A 7 -12.79 11.28 -1.41
CA GLY A 7 -11.85 11.94 -2.30
C GLY A 7 -12.14 13.42 -2.57
N GLN A 8 -13.12 14.03 -1.91
CA GLN A 8 -13.50 15.43 -2.16
C GLN A 8 -12.32 16.41 -2.04
N VAL A 9 -11.40 16.16 -1.11
CA VAL A 9 -10.20 16.99 -0.89
C VAL A 9 -9.35 17.15 -2.15
N LEU A 10 -9.31 16.11 -3.01
CA LEU A 10 -8.55 16.12 -4.26
C LEU A 10 -9.06 17.15 -5.29
N GLU A 11 -10.30 17.58 -5.13
CA GLU A 11 -10.98 18.53 -6.02
C GLU A 11 -10.98 19.96 -5.49
N THR A 12 -10.37 20.18 -4.32
CA THR A 12 -10.25 21.49 -3.67
C THR A 12 -8.87 22.11 -3.86
N ALA A 13 -8.71 23.37 -3.47
CA ALA A 13 -7.40 24.04 -3.45
C ALA A 13 -6.44 23.43 -2.40
N GLU A 14 -6.97 22.74 -1.41
CA GLU A 14 -6.20 22.12 -0.31
C GLU A 14 -5.32 20.96 -0.76
N ILE A 15 -5.56 20.40 -1.94
CA ILE A 15 -4.69 19.35 -2.53
C ILE A 15 -3.22 19.76 -2.63
N LYS A 16 -2.94 21.08 -2.77
CA LYS A 16 -1.59 21.65 -2.86
C LYS A 16 -1.05 22.15 -1.52
N ARG A 17 -1.77 21.92 -0.42
CA ARG A 17 -1.42 22.36 0.93
C ARG A 17 -1.19 21.15 1.85
N GLY A 18 -0.89 21.40 3.12
CA GLY A 18 -0.55 20.38 4.11
C GLY A 18 -1.53 19.20 4.16
N ILE A 19 -2.84 19.46 4.09
CA ILE A 19 -3.89 18.41 4.09
C ILE A 19 -3.77 17.50 2.87
N GLY A 20 -3.63 18.07 1.68
CA GLY A 20 -3.48 17.31 0.45
C GLY A 20 -2.16 16.53 0.39
N VAL A 21 -1.07 17.14 0.84
CA VAL A 21 0.25 16.48 0.95
C VAL A 21 0.16 15.27 1.89
N TYR A 22 -0.42 15.44 3.07
CA TYR A 22 -0.67 14.34 4.01
C TYR A 22 -1.49 13.23 3.34
N PHE A 23 -2.64 13.59 2.79
CA PHE A 23 -3.57 12.62 2.22
C PHE A 23 -2.94 11.76 1.12
N VAL A 24 -2.26 12.40 0.16
CA VAL A 24 -1.62 11.67 -0.95
C VAL A 24 -0.51 10.76 -0.44
N ASN A 25 0.40 11.28 0.40
CA ASN A 25 1.52 10.49 0.89
C ASN A 25 1.08 9.33 1.79
N VAL A 26 0.11 9.54 2.70
CA VAL A 26 -0.39 8.47 3.57
C VAL A 26 -1.10 7.40 2.75
N LEU A 27 -1.96 7.79 1.81
CA LEU A 27 -2.69 6.82 0.97
C LEU A 27 -1.73 6.00 0.09
N GLU A 28 -0.77 6.64 -0.58
CA GLU A 28 0.23 5.93 -1.40
C GLU A 28 1.02 4.91 -0.58
N ASN A 29 1.48 5.30 0.61
CA ASN A 29 2.23 4.41 1.48
C ASN A 29 1.35 3.29 2.06
N MET A 30 0.10 3.56 2.46
CA MET A 30 -0.83 2.50 2.89
C MET A 30 -1.04 1.47 1.78
N ILE A 31 -1.27 1.91 0.54
CA ILE A 31 -1.46 1.00 -0.60
C ILE A 31 -0.20 0.16 -0.87
N LYS A 32 0.99 0.76 -0.77
CA LYS A 32 2.28 0.06 -0.97
C LYS A 32 2.56 -0.98 0.11
N GLN A 33 2.20 -0.70 1.34
CA GLN A 33 2.46 -1.56 2.50
C GLN A 33 1.44 -2.68 2.68
N ASN A 34 0.25 -2.58 2.06
CA ASN A 34 -0.87 -3.49 2.32
C ASN A 34 -1.38 -4.14 1.04
N ALA A 35 -0.67 -5.17 0.58
CA ALA A 35 -1.13 -6.00 -0.52
C ALA A 35 -2.42 -6.75 -0.14
N GLY A 36 -3.32 -6.88 -1.11
CA GLY A 36 -4.56 -7.62 -0.95
C GLY A 36 -5.76 -6.77 -0.52
N ASP A 37 -5.59 -5.51 -0.09
CA ASP A 37 -6.73 -4.66 0.24
C ASP A 37 -7.34 -4.02 -1.00
N LEU A 38 -8.67 -3.86 -0.98
CA LEU A 38 -9.40 -3.17 -2.03
C LEU A 38 -9.63 -1.71 -1.62
N TRP A 39 -9.08 -0.80 -2.41
CA TRP A 39 -9.09 0.64 -2.17
C TRP A 39 -10.06 1.33 -3.10
N TYR A 40 -11.14 1.86 -2.54
CA TYR A 40 -12.17 2.62 -3.27
C TYR A 40 -12.03 4.09 -2.95
N ILE A 41 -12.14 4.96 -3.94
CA ILE A 41 -12.10 6.41 -3.75
C ILE A 41 -13.25 7.08 -4.47
N THR A 42 -13.98 7.95 -3.77
CA THR A 42 -15.06 8.75 -4.35
C THR A 42 -14.53 10.00 -5.03
N SER A 43 -15.11 10.40 -6.15
CA SER A 43 -14.80 11.68 -6.81
C SER A 43 -15.92 12.09 -7.76
N SER A 44 -16.10 13.38 -8.05
CA SER A 44 -17.02 13.85 -9.07
C SER A 44 -16.44 13.77 -10.49
N LYS A 45 -15.14 13.71 -10.61
CA LYS A 45 -14.40 13.67 -11.90
C LYS A 45 -13.29 12.63 -11.88
N TYR A 46 -12.66 12.40 -13.01
CA TYR A 46 -11.47 11.57 -13.07
C TYR A 46 -10.32 12.21 -12.28
N LEU A 47 -9.55 11.39 -11.56
CA LEU A 47 -8.36 11.84 -10.85
C LEU A 47 -7.37 12.49 -11.82
N GLY A 48 -6.93 13.70 -11.51
CA GLY A 48 -6.00 14.46 -12.34
C GLY A 48 -4.65 13.76 -12.52
N SER A 49 -3.97 14.05 -13.63
CA SER A 49 -2.59 13.61 -13.81
C SER A 49 -1.67 14.27 -12.76
N GLY A 50 -0.79 13.50 -12.13
CA GLY A 50 0.19 13.99 -11.17
C GLY A 50 -0.29 14.16 -9.72
N ILE A 51 -1.53 13.72 -9.37
CA ILE A 51 -1.98 13.63 -7.97
C ILE A 51 -1.31 12.43 -7.31
N PHE A 52 -1.49 11.26 -7.88
CA PHE A 52 -0.85 10.01 -7.46
C PHE A 52 0.11 9.53 -8.52
N ASP A 53 1.07 8.69 -8.15
CA ASP A 53 1.88 7.98 -9.12
C ASP A 53 1.02 7.01 -9.98
N GLU A 54 1.54 6.60 -11.13
CA GLU A 54 0.77 5.80 -12.09
C GLU A 54 0.47 4.39 -11.57
N TRP A 55 1.30 3.86 -10.67
CA TRP A 55 1.05 2.56 -10.04
C TRP A 55 -0.08 2.67 -9.01
N THR A 56 -0.03 3.65 -8.11
CA THR A 56 -1.08 3.91 -7.10
C THR A 56 -2.45 4.10 -7.75
N LYS A 57 -2.52 4.87 -8.86
CA LYS A 57 -3.79 5.04 -9.60
C LYS A 57 -4.39 3.72 -10.06
N LYS A 58 -3.57 2.74 -10.45
CA LYS A 58 -4.05 1.42 -10.87
C LYS A 58 -4.55 0.57 -9.71
N GLN A 59 -4.14 0.88 -8.48
CA GLN A 59 -4.60 0.20 -7.27
C GLN A 59 -5.93 0.74 -6.75
N LEU A 60 -6.33 1.94 -7.19
CA LEU A 60 -7.54 2.62 -6.74
C LEU A 60 -8.74 2.30 -7.66
N VAL A 61 -9.84 1.88 -7.06
CA VAL A 61 -11.14 1.77 -7.74
C VAL A 61 -11.85 3.12 -7.60
N LEU A 62 -11.86 3.89 -8.69
CA LEU A 62 -12.52 5.21 -8.71
C LEU A 62 -14.02 5.06 -8.85
N ILE A 63 -14.76 5.55 -7.85
CA ILE A 63 -16.22 5.64 -7.86
C ILE A 63 -16.61 7.08 -8.24
N LYS A 64 -17.02 7.25 -9.48
CA LYS A 64 -17.38 8.58 -10.03
C LYS A 64 -18.86 8.85 -9.87
N ASN A 65 -19.21 9.91 -9.14
CA ASN A 65 -20.58 10.41 -9.03
C ASN A 65 -20.57 11.91 -8.70
N ASP A 66 -21.45 12.69 -9.31
CA ASP A 66 -21.54 14.14 -9.08
C ASP A 66 -21.91 14.50 -7.64
N LEU A 67 -22.53 13.61 -6.86
CA LEU A 67 -22.77 13.75 -5.42
C LEU A 67 -21.49 13.83 -4.60
N PHE A 68 -20.33 13.38 -5.12
CA PHE A 68 -19.04 13.40 -4.41
C PHE A 68 -18.20 14.63 -4.77
N ARG A 69 -18.76 15.65 -5.38
CA ARG A 69 -18.08 16.92 -5.61
C ARG A 69 -18.00 17.74 -4.33
N PRO A 70 -16.92 18.52 -4.14
CA PRO A 70 -16.88 19.54 -3.10
C PRO A 70 -18.05 20.50 -3.24
N SER A 71 -18.77 20.76 -2.15
CA SER A 71 -19.95 21.60 -2.15
C SER A 71 -20.15 22.28 -0.79
N THR A 72 -20.79 23.44 -0.82
CA THR A 72 -21.35 24.13 0.35
C THR A 72 -22.89 24.08 0.34
N ASP A 73 -23.48 23.27 -0.52
CA ASP A 73 -24.92 23.01 -0.56
C ASP A 73 -25.23 21.87 0.40
N TYR A 74 -25.31 22.19 1.67
CA TYR A 74 -25.50 21.22 2.76
C TYR A 74 -26.89 20.59 2.77
N ASP A 75 -27.84 21.11 2.02
CA ASP A 75 -29.17 20.50 1.85
C ASP A 75 -29.07 19.15 1.11
N THR A 76 -27.95 18.88 0.39
CA THR A 76 -27.69 17.62 -0.32
C THR A 76 -26.99 16.55 0.54
N GLU A 77 -26.69 16.80 1.81
CA GLU A 77 -25.91 15.86 2.65
C GLU A 77 -26.66 14.58 3.01
N ASP A 78 -27.99 14.61 3.04
CA ASP A 78 -28.79 13.40 3.21
C ASP A 78 -28.63 12.48 2.00
N GLU A 79 -28.68 13.01 0.77
CA GLU A 79 -28.46 12.27 -0.48
C GLU A 79 -27.01 11.75 -0.56
N TYR A 80 -26.05 12.57 -0.17
CA TYR A 80 -24.65 12.19 -0.08
C TYR A 80 -24.45 11.03 0.90
N THR A 81 -25.05 11.07 2.09
CA THR A 81 -24.97 10.02 3.10
C THR A 81 -25.62 8.73 2.62
N ASP A 82 -26.79 8.82 1.98
CA ASP A 82 -27.50 7.66 1.44
C ASP A 82 -26.71 7.01 0.29
N ALA A 83 -26.03 7.82 -0.55
CA ALA A 83 -25.13 7.33 -1.59
C ALA A 83 -23.93 6.59 -0.99
N LEU A 84 -23.30 7.13 0.06
CA LEU A 84 -22.21 6.45 0.77
C LEU A 84 -22.66 5.11 1.35
N ASN A 85 -23.81 5.07 2.03
CA ASN A 85 -24.38 3.82 2.57
C ASN A 85 -24.74 2.82 1.45
N GLY A 86 -25.15 3.31 0.28
CA GLY A 86 -25.31 2.48 -0.92
C GLY A 86 -24.01 1.80 -1.32
N LEU A 87 -22.92 2.57 -1.42
CA LEU A 87 -21.59 2.05 -1.76
C LEU A 87 -21.04 1.09 -0.68
N ILE A 88 -21.26 1.41 0.60
CA ILE A 88 -20.85 0.56 1.72
C ILE A 88 -21.46 -0.84 1.56
N ARG A 89 -22.73 -0.93 1.21
CA ARG A 89 -23.40 -2.22 0.98
C ARG A 89 -22.97 -2.89 -0.32
N GLU A 90 -22.89 -2.14 -1.43
CA GLU A 90 -22.53 -2.66 -2.75
C GLU A 90 -21.12 -3.25 -2.79
N TYR A 91 -20.15 -2.52 -2.26
CA TYR A 91 -18.75 -2.92 -2.26
C TYR A 91 -18.30 -3.61 -0.97
N GLN A 92 -19.26 -3.86 -0.05
CA GLN A 92 -19.01 -4.52 1.24
C GLN A 92 -17.85 -3.85 2.02
N ILE A 93 -17.92 -2.51 2.12
CA ILE A 93 -16.89 -1.68 2.74
C ILE A 93 -16.78 -1.99 4.23
N ASP A 94 -15.56 -2.17 4.70
CA ASP A 94 -15.26 -2.39 6.12
C ASP A 94 -15.03 -1.06 6.85
N VAL A 95 -14.34 -0.12 6.18
CA VAL A 95 -13.89 1.16 6.74
C VAL A 95 -14.15 2.28 5.73
N VAL A 96 -14.68 3.40 6.20
CA VAL A 96 -14.69 4.67 5.45
C VAL A 96 -13.74 5.64 6.11
N TRP A 97 -12.84 6.26 5.33
CA TRP A 97 -11.89 7.27 5.82
C TRP A 97 -12.16 8.63 5.21
N PHE A 98 -12.35 9.65 6.06
CA PHE A 98 -12.45 11.06 5.73
C PHE A 98 -11.13 11.74 6.09
N PRO A 99 -10.36 12.21 5.09
CA PRO A 99 -9.03 12.81 5.33
C PRO A 99 -9.07 14.10 6.14
N ASP A 100 -10.17 14.86 6.08
CA ASP A 100 -10.41 16.05 6.91
C ASP A 100 -11.90 16.30 7.10
N PRO A 101 -12.47 16.00 8.27
CA PRO A 101 -13.89 16.22 8.56
C PRO A 101 -14.26 17.68 8.77
N MET A 102 -13.27 18.56 8.98
CA MET A 102 -13.50 19.97 9.34
C MET A 102 -13.48 20.94 8.15
N MET A 103 -13.19 20.45 6.94
CA MET A 103 -13.26 21.26 5.71
C MET A 103 -14.70 21.65 5.38
N VAL A 104 -15.03 22.94 5.50
CA VAL A 104 -16.40 23.47 5.28
C VAL A 104 -16.82 23.55 3.82
N ASN A 105 -15.94 23.36 2.86
CA ASN A 105 -16.25 23.36 1.42
C ASN A 105 -16.43 21.97 0.83
N VAL A 106 -16.60 20.94 1.66
CA VAL A 106 -16.92 19.58 1.28
C VAL A 106 -18.16 19.09 2.03
N LEU A 107 -18.89 18.14 1.46
CA LEU A 107 -20.01 17.49 2.12
C LEU A 107 -19.51 16.54 3.21
N PHE A 108 -20.30 16.40 4.26
CA PHE A 108 -20.01 15.51 5.37
C PHE A 108 -21.29 14.72 5.73
N PRO A 109 -21.20 13.48 6.23
CA PRO A 109 -22.38 12.70 6.55
C PRO A 109 -23.34 13.40 7.52
N SER A 110 -24.64 13.34 7.22
CA SER A 110 -25.70 13.87 8.09
C SER A 110 -26.23 12.83 9.06
N LYS A 111 -26.04 11.52 8.75
CA LYS A 111 -26.50 10.35 9.51
C LYS A 111 -25.36 9.36 9.72
N LYS A 112 -25.54 8.39 10.63
CA LYS A 112 -24.60 7.29 10.86
C LYS A 112 -24.35 6.52 9.55
N LEU A 113 -23.10 6.17 9.30
CA LEU A 113 -22.71 5.25 8.24
C LEU A 113 -22.84 3.78 8.69
N ASP A 114 -23.09 2.90 7.72
CA ASP A 114 -23.30 1.46 7.94
C ASP A 114 -21.99 0.67 8.15
N CYS A 115 -20.87 1.36 8.39
CA CYS A 115 -19.57 0.77 8.68
C CYS A 115 -18.77 1.63 9.67
N LYS A 116 -17.54 1.21 10.01
CA LYS A 116 -16.60 1.98 10.85
C LYS A 116 -16.15 3.23 10.10
N MET A 117 -16.29 4.40 10.74
CA MET A 117 -15.90 5.70 10.17
C MET A 117 -14.63 6.22 10.81
N PHE A 118 -13.63 6.47 10.00
CA PHE A 118 -12.37 7.11 10.41
C PHE A 118 -12.27 8.52 9.87
N ILE A 119 -11.67 9.41 10.67
CA ILE A 119 -11.39 10.80 10.31
C ILE A 119 -9.95 11.15 10.65
N THR A 120 -9.33 12.06 9.89
CA THR A 120 -8.08 12.68 10.31
C THR A 120 -8.36 14.05 10.90
N MET A 121 -7.99 14.26 12.15
CA MET A 121 -8.15 15.53 12.85
C MET A 121 -6.85 16.32 12.77
N PHE A 122 -6.85 17.42 11.97
CA PHE A 122 -5.70 18.28 11.81
C PHE A 122 -5.60 19.31 12.92
N ASP A 123 -6.69 19.95 13.25
CA ASP A 123 -6.79 20.89 14.37
C ASP A 123 -8.25 21.24 14.71
N LEU A 124 -8.43 21.85 15.85
CA LEU A 124 -9.66 22.46 16.31
C LEU A 124 -9.44 23.94 16.67
N ILE A 125 -8.52 24.58 15.98
CA ILE A 125 -8.10 25.96 16.20
C ILE A 125 -9.28 26.92 16.35
N PRO A 126 -10.37 26.81 15.56
CA PRO A 126 -11.53 27.68 15.72
C PRO A 126 -12.20 27.65 17.08
N TYR A 127 -12.05 26.54 17.82
CA TYR A 127 -12.59 26.38 19.17
C TYR A 127 -11.58 26.74 20.27
N VAL A 128 -10.29 26.55 19.99
CA VAL A 128 -9.19 26.82 20.94
C VAL A 128 -8.80 28.29 20.93
N MET A 129 -8.80 28.92 19.77
CA MET A 129 -8.45 30.33 19.59
C MET A 129 -9.68 31.13 19.12
N PRO A 130 -10.12 32.15 19.85
CA PRO A 130 -11.28 32.94 19.47
C PRO A 130 -10.98 33.79 18.22
N ILE A 131 -11.35 33.27 17.06
CA ILE A 131 -11.29 34.02 15.79
C ILE A 131 -12.53 34.91 15.70
N LYS A 132 -12.34 36.20 15.90
CA LYS A 132 -13.44 37.18 15.97
C LYS A 132 -14.25 37.34 14.67
N GLU A 133 -13.72 36.92 13.52
CA GLU A 133 -14.23 37.31 12.19
C GLU A 133 -14.61 36.16 11.28
N TRP A 134 -14.96 34.99 11.84
CA TRP A 134 -15.44 33.92 11.02
C TRP A 134 -16.86 34.15 10.51
N PRO A 135 -17.14 33.92 9.22
CA PRO A 135 -18.49 33.99 8.70
C PRO A 135 -19.44 33.05 9.48
N ASP A 136 -20.66 33.49 9.73
CA ASP A 136 -21.61 32.72 10.55
C ASP A 136 -21.91 31.32 9.96
N PHE A 137 -21.88 31.19 8.62
CA PHE A 137 -22.08 29.88 8.00
C PHE A 137 -20.94 28.91 8.35
N VAL A 138 -19.70 29.37 8.43
CA VAL A 138 -18.54 28.54 8.82
C VAL A 138 -18.69 28.05 10.26
N LYS A 139 -19.06 28.95 11.17
CA LYS A 139 -19.30 28.59 12.59
C LYS A 139 -20.41 27.57 12.71
N LYS A 140 -21.52 27.73 11.97
CA LYS A 140 -22.64 26.81 11.94
C LYS A 140 -22.21 25.41 11.46
N GLU A 141 -21.43 25.35 10.38
CA GLU A 141 -20.97 24.08 9.83
C GLU A 141 -19.97 23.36 10.75
N TYR A 142 -19.04 24.11 11.33
CA TYR A 142 -18.15 23.54 12.35
C TYR A 142 -18.95 22.96 13.53
N GLN A 143 -19.94 23.70 14.05
CA GLN A 143 -20.77 23.20 15.15
C GLN A 143 -21.54 21.94 14.75
N ARG A 144 -22.11 21.90 13.56
CA ARG A 144 -22.84 20.73 13.06
C ARG A 144 -21.95 19.48 12.99
N ARG A 145 -20.70 19.64 12.53
CA ARG A 145 -19.73 18.54 12.49
C ARG A 145 -19.31 18.09 13.87
N ILE A 146 -19.06 19.01 14.79
CA ILE A 146 -18.80 18.68 16.19
C ILE A 146 -20.01 17.92 16.80
N ASP A 147 -21.24 18.35 16.52
CA ASP A 147 -22.45 17.67 17.01
C ASP A 147 -22.57 16.26 16.45
N TYR A 148 -22.21 16.04 15.18
CA TYR A 148 -22.11 14.72 14.58
C TYR A 148 -21.08 13.84 15.30
N LEU A 149 -19.86 14.36 15.51
CA LEU A 149 -18.76 13.66 16.20
C LEU A 149 -19.09 13.35 17.67
N LYS A 150 -19.92 14.17 18.32
CA LYS A 150 -20.46 13.90 19.67
C LYS A 150 -21.51 12.80 19.67
N LYS A 151 -22.29 12.70 18.60
CA LYS A 151 -23.44 11.83 18.52
C LYS A 151 -23.12 10.40 18.10
N TYR A 152 -22.15 10.24 17.21
CA TYR A 152 -21.83 8.95 16.60
C TYR A 152 -20.43 8.49 16.98
N ASP A 153 -20.21 7.17 17.01
CA ASP A 153 -18.90 6.59 17.20
C ASP A 153 -18.07 6.77 15.93
N VAL A 154 -17.03 7.59 16.06
CA VAL A 154 -16.08 7.92 15.01
C VAL A 154 -14.68 7.73 15.57
N TYR A 155 -13.80 7.18 14.76
CA TYR A 155 -12.42 6.89 15.12
C TYR A 155 -11.50 7.97 14.55
N ALA A 156 -10.80 8.69 15.43
CA ALA A 156 -9.99 9.83 15.02
C ALA A 156 -8.50 9.48 14.93
N LEU A 157 -7.87 9.94 13.86
CA LEU A 157 -6.43 9.98 13.67
C LEU A 157 -5.98 11.42 13.96
N SER A 158 -5.51 11.68 15.17
CA SER A 158 -5.05 13.00 15.56
C SER A 158 -3.60 13.20 15.14
N ILE A 159 -3.29 14.31 14.46
CA ILE A 159 -1.94 14.53 13.91
C ILE A 159 -0.89 14.91 14.96
N SER A 160 -1.32 15.18 16.20
CA SER A 160 -0.45 15.47 17.35
C SER A 160 -1.19 15.11 18.65
N LYS A 161 -0.45 15.03 19.77
CA LYS A 161 -1.05 14.85 21.09
C LYS A 161 -1.87 16.07 21.48
N ALA A 162 -1.38 17.28 21.17
CA ALA A 162 -2.11 18.51 21.43
C ALA A 162 -3.46 18.53 20.69
N THR A 163 -3.50 18.09 19.42
CA THR A 163 -4.76 17.96 18.67
C THR A 163 -5.67 16.90 19.29
N ASP A 164 -5.13 15.79 19.77
CA ASP A 164 -5.90 14.74 20.44
C ASP A 164 -6.53 15.23 21.76
N GLU A 165 -5.76 15.98 22.55
CA GLU A 165 -6.25 16.60 23.80
C GLU A 165 -7.38 17.59 23.52
N ASP A 166 -7.24 18.43 22.49
CA ASP A 166 -8.31 19.35 22.10
C ASP A 166 -9.55 18.60 21.58
N TYR A 167 -9.34 17.54 20.80
CA TYR A 167 -10.43 16.71 20.32
C TYR A 167 -11.22 16.09 21.47
N ARG A 168 -10.54 15.51 22.46
CA ARG A 168 -11.16 14.96 23.68
C ARG A 168 -11.89 16.04 24.48
N LYS A 169 -11.29 17.21 24.64
CA LYS A 169 -11.87 18.31 25.41
C LYS A 169 -13.11 18.94 24.73
N ILE A 170 -13.12 19.05 23.40
CA ILE A 170 -14.15 19.76 22.65
C ILE A 170 -15.29 18.81 22.23
N VAL A 171 -14.97 17.57 21.84
CA VAL A 171 -15.96 16.61 21.39
C VAL A 171 -16.52 15.80 22.56
N ARG A 172 -15.73 14.93 23.14
CA ARG A 172 -16.03 14.16 24.36
C ARG A 172 -14.76 13.46 24.87
N GLU A 173 -14.69 13.20 26.18
CA GLU A 173 -13.49 12.64 26.81
C GLU A 173 -13.20 11.19 26.39
N ASP A 174 -14.23 10.41 26.13
CA ASP A 174 -14.18 8.98 25.78
C ASP A 174 -14.10 8.71 24.28
N VAL A 175 -13.53 9.63 23.48
CA VAL A 175 -13.36 9.43 22.05
C VAL A 175 -12.36 8.31 21.74
N ASN A 176 -12.64 7.55 20.68
CA ASN A 176 -11.71 6.60 20.11
C ASN A 176 -10.74 7.37 19.19
N SER A 177 -9.49 7.51 19.64
CA SER A 177 -8.49 8.25 18.86
C SER A 177 -7.09 7.67 19.03
N LYS A 178 -6.29 7.82 17.97
CA LYS A 178 -4.87 7.45 17.91
C LYS A 178 -4.07 8.61 17.36
N VAL A 179 -2.93 8.90 17.97
CA VAL A 179 -2.03 9.95 17.47
C VAL A 179 -1.15 9.37 16.37
N THR A 180 -1.18 10.00 15.19
CA THR A 180 -0.35 9.65 14.03
C THR A 180 0.35 10.90 13.53
N PHE A 181 1.66 11.01 13.79
CA PHE A 181 2.42 12.21 13.44
C PHE A 181 2.55 12.39 11.94
N LEU A 182 2.65 13.66 11.51
CA LEU A 182 2.98 14.02 10.14
C LEU A 182 4.48 13.79 9.85
N ALA A 183 4.86 13.90 8.58
CA ALA A 183 6.24 13.84 8.13
C ALA A 183 6.60 15.05 7.26
N ALA A 184 7.87 15.40 7.21
CA ALA A 184 8.39 16.38 6.25
C ALA A 184 8.66 15.72 4.89
N ASN A 185 8.70 16.55 3.84
CA ASN A 185 9.10 16.08 2.52
C ASN A 185 10.62 15.90 2.45
N GLU A 186 11.09 14.77 1.90
CA GLU A 186 12.51 14.44 1.79
C GLU A 186 13.34 15.48 0.99
N LYS A 187 12.70 16.28 0.14
CA LYS A 187 13.40 17.37 -0.59
C LYS A 187 14.06 18.42 0.29
N PHE A 188 13.68 18.50 1.58
CA PHE A 188 14.34 19.38 2.55
C PHE A 188 15.66 18.79 3.07
N LEU A 189 15.89 17.49 2.90
CA LEU A 189 17.10 16.80 3.35
C LEU A 189 18.30 17.15 2.45
N GLY A 190 19.44 17.46 3.05
CA GLY A 190 20.70 17.68 2.33
C GLY A 190 20.71 18.90 1.43
N ALA A 191 19.81 19.84 1.66
CA ALA A 191 19.76 21.09 0.90
C ALA A 191 21.07 21.89 1.04
N THR A 192 21.52 22.47 -0.06
CA THR A 192 22.69 23.35 -0.04
C THR A 192 22.33 24.67 0.65
N PRO A 193 23.07 25.09 1.71
CA PRO A 193 22.77 26.30 2.44
C PRO A 193 22.75 27.55 1.55
N ALA A 194 21.72 28.38 1.68
CA ALA A 194 21.66 29.69 1.02
C ALA A 194 22.77 30.58 1.56
N LYS A 195 23.64 31.05 0.66
CA LYS A 195 24.70 32.02 1.04
C LYS A 195 24.15 33.44 1.04
N LYS A 196 24.25 34.08 2.17
CA LYS A 196 23.93 35.51 2.37
C LYS A 196 25.19 36.25 2.83
N ASP A 197 25.18 37.54 2.70
CA ASP A 197 26.29 38.42 3.13
C ASP A 197 26.41 38.54 4.68
N LYS A 198 25.34 38.22 5.38
CA LYS A 198 25.28 38.12 6.85
C LYS A 198 24.49 36.89 7.27
N ASP A 199 24.78 36.43 8.48
CA ASP A 199 23.95 35.43 9.16
C ASP A 199 22.53 35.96 9.35
N TYR A 200 21.56 35.05 9.44
CA TYR A 200 20.17 35.45 9.50
C TYR A 200 19.28 34.59 10.37
N VAL A 201 18.25 35.21 10.90
CA VAL A 201 17.08 34.58 11.45
C VAL A 201 16.09 34.33 10.30
N LEU A 202 15.54 33.15 10.23
CA LEU A 202 14.51 32.78 9.26
C LEU A 202 13.16 32.63 9.95
N PHE A 203 12.13 33.26 9.40
CA PHE A 203 10.74 33.07 9.79
C PHE A 203 9.92 32.65 8.58
N THR A 204 9.05 31.66 8.76
CA THR A 204 8.09 31.21 7.73
C THR A 204 6.66 31.35 8.25
N GLY A 205 5.78 31.90 7.45
CA GLY A 205 4.37 32.09 7.80
C GLY A 205 3.83 33.43 7.29
N GLY A 206 2.52 33.46 7.11
CA GLY A 206 1.84 34.67 6.63
C GLY A 206 1.43 35.62 7.76
N PHE A 207 0.58 36.59 7.41
CA PHE A 207 -0.01 37.55 8.34
C PHE A 207 -1.21 36.99 9.13
N ASP A 208 -1.39 35.66 9.14
CA ASP A 208 -2.32 35.00 10.05
C ASP A 208 -1.93 35.31 11.49
N TYR A 209 -2.89 35.77 12.29
CA TYR A 209 -2.67 36.15 13.70
C TYR A 209 -1.92 35.06 14.50
N ARG A 210 -2.21 33.81 14.23
CA ARG A 210 -1.59 32.63 14.89
C ARG A 210 -0.07 32.56 14.67
N LYS A 211 0.41 33.00 13.51
CA LYS A 211 1.83 32.94 13.16
C LYS A 211 2.66 33.98 13.90
N ASN A 212 2.02 34.97 14.54
CA ASN A 212 2.63 35.90 15.47
C ASN A 212 3.76 36.74 14.86
N ILE A 213 3.69 37.00 13.55
CA ILE A 213 4.75 37.70 12.79
C ILE A 213 5.11 39.05 13.39
N LYS A 214 4.10 39.80 13.88
CA LYS A 214 4.33 41.15 14.45
C LYS A 214 5.22 41.10 15.70
N LYS A 215 4.87 40.23 16.67
CA LYS A 215 5.68 40.07 17.90
C LYS A 215 7.04 39.41 17.58
N ALA A 216 7.14 38.55 16.55
CA ALA A 216 8.42 38.01 16.12
C ALA A 216 9.39 39.09 15.65
N VAL A 217 8.91 40.08 14.88
CA VAL A 217 9.71 41.21 14.43
C VAL A 217 10.00 42.18 15.57
N GLU A 218 9.03 42.42 16.48
CA GLU A 218 9.24 43.21 17.70
C GLU A 218 10.33 42.60 18.59
N ALA A 219 10.34 41.29 18.75
CA ALA A 219 11.36 40.56 19.49
C ALA A 219 12.76 40.66 18.82
N TYR A 220 12.81 40.59 17.49
CA TYR A 220 14.06 40.79 16.76
C TYR A 220 14.59 42.25 16.91
N ASP A 221 13.74 43.27 16.77
CA ASP A 221 14.09 44.66 17.01
C ASP A 221 14.64 44.89 18.43
N LEU A 222 13.94 44.31 19.42
CA LEU A 222 14.37 44.40 20.82
C LEU A 222 15.71 43.69 21.03
N ALA A 223 15.93 42.53 20.40
CA ALA A 223 17.18 41.79 20.46
C ALA A 223 18.35 42.61 19.90
N LEU A 224 18.19 43.23 18.74
CA LEU A 224 19.20 44.12 18.15
C LEU A 224 19.59 45.31 19.08
N LYS A 225 18.61 45.85 19.80
CA LYS A 225 18.81 47.02 20.67
C LYS A 225 19.41 46.67 22.02
N LYS A 226 18.99 45.53 22.61
CA LYS A 226 19.32 45.16 23.99
C LYS A 226 20.55 44.27 24.08
N TYR A 227 20.81 43.41 23.11
CA TYR A 227 21.87 42.41 23.13
C TYR A 227 22.99 42.74 22.13
N LYS A 228 23.62 43.89 22.27
CA LYS A 228 24.64 44.42 21.34
C LYS A 228 25.93 43.60 21.29
N ASP A 229 26.21 42.81 22.32
CA ASP A 229 27.37 41.93 22.40
C ASP A 229 27.10 40.53 21.81
N SER A 230 25.84 40.21 21.45
CA SER A 230 25.45 39.00 20.76
C SER A 230 25.70 39.11 19.25
N ASP A 231 26.05 38.00 18.62
CA ASP A 231 26.21 37.91 17.15
C ASP A 231 24.96 38.34 16.38
N ILE A 232 23.77 38.29 17.00
CA ILE A 232 22.52 38.74 16.40
C ILE A 232 22.53 40.23 16.01
N ALA A 233 23.33 41.03 16.69
CA ALA A 233 23.44 42.47 16.41
C ALA A 233 23.90 42.77 14.96
N ASP A 234 24.55 41.83 14.27
CA ASP A 234 24.94 41.93 12.86
C ASP A 234 24.25 40.95 11.93
N SER A 235 22.96 40.69 12.16
CA SER A 235 22.16 39.72 11.41
C SER A 235 21.11 40.37 10.52
N TYR A 236 20.46 39.53 9.68
CA TYR A 236 19.21 39.84 8.98
C TYR A 236 18.05 39.02 9.53
N PHE A 237 16.82 39.51 9.31
CA PHE A 237 15.59 38.74 9.56
C PHE A 237 14.86 38.51 8.26
N TYR A 238 14.88 37.26 7.76
CA TYR A 238 14.18 36.87 6.54
C TYR A 238 12.79 36.34 6.85
N ILE A 239 11.79 36.88 6.16
CA ILE A 239 10.39 36.48 6.26
C ILE A 239 9.95 35.87 4.93
N VAL A 240 9.68 34.56 4.95
CA VAL A 240 9.16 33.85 3.80
C VAL A 240 7.64 33.83 3.89
N CYS A 241 7.00 34.75 3.19
CA CYS A 241 5.54 34.79 3.08
C CYS A 241 5.09 35.54 1.83
N LYS A 242 3.92 35.16 1.32
CA LYS A 242 3.21 35.97 0.33
C LYS A 242 2.50 37.10 1.06
N CYS A 243 2.85 38.35 0.76
CA CYS A 243 2.22 39.55 1.33
C CYS A 243 2.05 40.64 0.27
N SER A 244 1.13 41.56 0.50
CA SER A 244 1.02 42.79 -0.31
C SER A 244 2.09 43.82 0.07
N GLU A 245 2.38 44.73 -0.84
CA GLU A 245 3.31 45.86 -0.52
C GLU A 245 2.76 46.71 0.63
N ASP A 246 1.44 46.85 0.76
CA ASP A 246 0.82 47.57 1.87
C ASP A 246 1.09 46.91 3.22
N GLN A 247 0.88 45.57 3.30
CA GLN A 247 1.18 44.81 4.51
C GLN A 247 2.66 44.89 4.90
N LYS A 248 3.54 44.79 3.93
CA LYS A 248 4.98 44.93 4.13
C LYS A 248 5.35 46.33 4.64
N ASN A 249 4.85 47.39 3.99
CA ASN A 249 5.11 48.74 4.38
C ASN A 249 4.51 49.08 5.76
N GLU A 250 3.30 48.64 6.05
CA GLU A 250 2.68 48.76 7.37
C GLU A 250 3.56 48.13 8.46
N MET A 251 4.08 46.94 8.22
CA MET A 251 4.98 46.25 9.16
C MET A 251 6.31 47.04 9.34
N LEU A 252 6.97 47.43 8.25
CA LEU A 252 8.26 48.09 8.30
C LEU A 252 8.19 49.49 8.95
N ASN A 253 7.07 50.19 8.77
CA ASN A 253 6.84 51.51 9.38
C ASN A 253 6.68 51.49 10.91
N LEU A 254 6.55 50.31 11.51
CA LEU A 254 6.51 50.15 12.98
C LEU A 254 7.90 50.30 13.62
N PHE A 255 8.98 50.21 12.84
CA PHE A 255 10.35 50.12 13.32
C PHE A 255 11.19 51.31 12.81
N ASP A 256 12.32 51.58 13.48
CA ASP A 256 13.28 52.54 12.99
C ASP A 256 13.96 52.11 11.68
N GLN A 257 14.63 53.03 11.03
CA GLN A 257 15.22 52.81 9.70
C GLN A 257 16.29 51.70 9.72
N GLU A 258 17.04 51.58 10.82
CA GLU A 258 18.08 50.55 10.94
C GLU A 258 17.47 49.14 10.98
N THR A 259 16.52 48.91 11.86
CA THR A 259 15.78 47.64 11.96
C THR A 259 15.02 47.34 10.66
N ALA A 260 14.32 48.32 10.09
CA ALA A 260 13.57 48.13 8.84
C ALA A 260 14.46 47.70 7.67
N GLN A 261 15.71 48.17 7.59
CA GLN A 261 16.67 47.72 6.56
C GLN A 261 17.16 46.28 6.75
N ARG A 262 17.10 45.74 7.97
CA ARG A 262 17.52 44.37 8.29
C ARG A 262 16.43 43.35 8.04
N ILE A 263 15.15 43.73 7.97
CA ILE A 263 14.02 42.86 7.68
C ILE A 263 13.89 42.67 6.17
N LYS A 264 13.87 41.41 5.72
CA LYS A 264 13.85 41.01 4.30
C LYS A 264 12.64 40.12 4.00
N PHE A 265 11.68 40.62 3.26
CA PHE A 265 10.57 39.81 2.74
C PHE A 265 10.99 39.15 1.41
N THR A 266 10.91 37.84 1.34
CA THR A 266 11.26 37.11 0.10
C THR A 266 10.08 37.00 -0.89
N GLY A 267 8.86 37.19 -0.40
CA GLY A 267 7.68 36.78 -1.16
C GLY A 267 7.52 35.28 -1.21
N TYR A 268 6.83 34.76 -2.25
CA TYR A 268 6.74 33.32 -2.53
C TYR A 268 8.07 32.85 -3.15
N ILE A 269 8.60 31.77 -2.61
CA ILE A 269 9.78 31.06 -3.12
C ILE A 269 9.45 29.58 -3.37
N SER A 270 10.25 28.91 -4.16
CA SER A 270 10.10 27.45 -4.40
C SER A 270 10.48 26.65 -3.14
N ASP A 271 10.07 25.40 -3.09
CA ASP A 271 10.43 24.51 -1.98
C ASP A 271 11.95 24.26 -1.91
N GLU A 272 12.63 24.20 -3.06
CA GLU A 272 14.09 24.09 -3.15
C GLU A 272 14.80 25.33 -2.60
N GLU A 273 14.27 26.53 -2.90
CA GLU A 273 14.76 27.77 -2.34
C GLU A 273 14.49 27.85 -0.83
N LEU A 274 13.31 27.39 -0.39
CA LEU A 274 12.96 27.34 1.03
C LEU A 274 13.87 26.35 1.78
N ALA A 275 14.14 25.17 1.23
CA ALA A 275 15.07 24.20 1.79
C ALA A 275 16.48 24.81 1.96
N SER A 276 16.97 25.53 0.94
CA SER A 276 18.24 26.25 1.00
C SER A 276 18.24 27.37 2.06
N MET A 277 17.12 28.06 2.21
CA MET A 277 16.95 29.09 3.26
C MET A 277 16.96 28.46 4.66
N TYR A 278 16.29 27.33 4.88
CA TYR A 278 16.36 26.59 6.15
C TYR A 278 17.80 26.16 6.45
N ALA A 279 18.46 25.48 5.48
CA ALA A 279 19.81 24.98 5.67
C ALA A 279 20.86 26.07 5.92
N GLY A 280 20.62 27.30 5.43
CA GLY A 280 21.50 28.46 5.62
C GLY A 280 21.12 29.35 6.77
N ALA A 281 19.97 29.16 7.41
CA ALA A 281 19.54 29.97 8.56
C ALA A 281 20.38 29.65 9.79
N ARG A 282 20.86 30.71 10.46
CA ARG A 282 21.51 30.51 11.73
C ARG A 282 20.52 30.10 12.82
N VAL A 283 19.32 30.69 12.82
CA VAL A 283 18.18 30.28 13.64
C VAL A 283 16.90 30.30 12.80
N PHE A 284 16.17 29.24 12.83
CA PHE A 284 14.77 29.23 12.41
C PHE A 284 13.90 29.59 13.60
N PHE A 285 13.21 30.73 13.51
CA PHE A 285 12.39 31.25 14.59
C PHE A 285 10.90 31.08 14.30
N PHE A 286 10.21 30.28 15.12
CA PHE A 286 8.82 29.90 14.92
C PHE A 286 7.96 30.14 16.18
N PRO A 287 7.67 31.39 16.52
CA PRO A 287 6.91 31.77 17.72
C PRO A 287 5.40 31.75 17.48
N SER A 288 4.89 30.69 16.85
CA SER A 288 3.46 30.54 16.57
C SER A 288 2.66 30.43 17.87
N LEU A 289 1.49 31.07 17.92
CA LEU A 289 0.63 31.04 19.11
C LEU A 289 -0.12 29.69 19.23
N TYR A 290 -0.35 29.03 18.12
CA TYR A 290 -0.99 27.71 18.10
C TYR A 290 -0.78 27.01 16.75
N GLU A 291 -0.47 25.71 16.80
CA GLU A 291 -0.36 24.84 15.62
C GLU A 291 -0.98 23.46 15.90
N GLY A 292 -1.55 22.86 14.87
CA GLY A 292 -1.99 21.47 14.94
C GLY A 292 -0.82 20.47 14.93
N PHE A 293 0.30 20.81 14.23
CA PHE A 293 1.53 20.01 14.22
C PHE A 293 2.80 20.88 14.23
N GLY A 294 3.00 21.72 13.21
CA GLY A 294 4.21 22.51 13.08
C GLY A 294 5.17 21.97 11.99
N LEU A 295 4.65 21.58 10.84
CA LEU A 295 5.46 21.10 9.70
C LEU A 295 6.69 21.96 9.39
N PRO A 296 6.64 23.33 9.43
CA PRO A 296 7.80 24.16 9.17
C PRO A 296 8.98 23.89 10.12
N ILE A 297 8.71 23.51 11.37
CA ILE A 297 9.77 23.11 12.32
C ILE A 297 10.45 21.84 11.85
N LEU A 298 9.66 20.82 11.51
CA LEU A 298 10.18 19.55 11.05
C LEU A 298 10.99 19.69 9.76
N GLU A 299 10.52 20.52 8.82
CA GLU A 299 11.23 20.88 7.58
C GLU A 299 12.57 21.57 7.87
N ALA A 300 12.58 22.52 8.80
CA ALA A 300 13.77 23.22 9.21
C ALA A 300 14.80 22.26 9.88
N MET A 301 14.34 21.38 10.76
CA MET A 301 15.18 20.36 11.40
C MET A 301 15.74 19.37 10.37
N TYR A 302 14.94 19.00 9.37
CA TYR A 302 15.35 18.13 8.27
C TYR A 302 16.46 18.75 7.42
N ALA A 303 16.39 20.08 7.21
CA ALA A 303 17.44 20.86 6.55
C ALA A 303 18.66 21.15 7.47
N GLY A 304 18.55 20.82 8.75
CA GLY A 304 19.61 21.01 9.75
C GLY A 304 19.66 22.41 10.38
N ALA A 305 18.59 23.23 10.28
CA ALA A 305 18.51 24.52 10.93
C ALA A 305 18.48 24.41 12.44
N TYR A 306 19.10 25.35 13.16
CA TYR A 306 18.88 25.52 14.60
C TYR A 306 17.49 26.11 14.84
N VAL A 307 16.71 25.56 15.76
CA VAL A 307 15.30 25.92 15.94
C VAL A 307 15.09 26.65 17.28
N LEU A 308 14.43 27.81 17.23
CA LEU A 308 13.79 28.45 18.36
C LEU A 308 12.28 28.45 18.14
N SER A 309 11.55 27.76 18.96
CA SER A 309 10.10 27.53 18.84
C SER A 309 9.34 28.14 20.01
N ALA A 310 8.05 28.37 19.82
CA ALA A 310 7.16 28.59 20.95
C ALA A 310 7.01 27.34 21.82
N ASP A 311 6.82 27.51 23.14
CA ASP A 311 6.56 26.44 24.10
C ASP A 311 5.05 26.27 24.29
N ASN A 312 4.34 25.87 23.22
CA ASN A 312 2.89 25.67 23.26
C ASN A 312 2.39 24.69 22.22
N SER A 313 1.14 24.25 22.36
CA SER A 313 0.44 23.34 21.45
C SER A 313 1.27 22.11 21.09
N SER A 314 1.35 21.74 19.80
CA SER A 314 2.12 20.60 19.29
C SER A 314 3.63 20.87 19.14
N LEU A 315 4.09 22.09 19.28
CA LEU A 315 5.46 22.47 18.92
C LEU A 315 6.53 21.77 19.77
N PRO A 316 6.37 21.65 21.12
CA PRO A 316 7.34 20.92 21.95
C PRO A 316 7.44 19.44 21.60
N GLU A 317 6.32 18.79 21.25
CA GLU A 317 6.34 17.34 20.89
C GLU A 317 6.99 17.08 19.53
N VAL A 318 6.91 18.04 18.60
CA VAL A 318 7.58 17.96 17.28
C VAL A 318 9.07 18.26 17.40
N CYS A 319 9.45 19.22 18.24
CA CYS A 319 10.85 19.59 18.48
C CYS A 319 11.62 18.54 19.29
N GLY A 320 10.95 17.85 20.21
CA GLY A 320 11.65 17.09 21.25
C GLY A 320 12.62 17.98 22.06
N ASP A 321 13.71 17.39 22.48
CA ASP A 321 14.76 18.09 23.23
C ASP A 321 15.81 18.78 22.32
N LEU A 322 15.50 18.98 21.03
CA LEU A 322 16.44 19.42 19.99
C LEU A 322 16.19 20.85 19.48
N ALA A 323 15.43 21.64 20.23
CA ALA A 323 15.17 23.04 19.96
C ALA A 323 15.24 23.85 21.27
N ASP A 324 15.46 25.16 21.14
CA ASP A 324 15.22 26.11 22.22
C ASP A 324 13.74 26.55 22.18
N PHE A 325 13.21 26.97 23.36
CA PHE A 325 11.82 27.39 23.49
C PHE A 325 11.69 28.81 24.07
N CYS A 326 10.62 29.47 23.64
CA CYS A 326 10.26 30.82 24.17
C CYS A 326 8.75 30.91 24.43
N ASN A 327 8.38 31.86 25.29
CA ASN A 327 7.00 32.25 25.47
C ASN A 327 6.55 33.18 24.32
N ALA A 328 5.72 32.67 23.41
CA ALA A 328 5.25 33.41 22.23
C ALA A 328 4.38 34.64 22.55
N GLU A 329 3.92 34.81 23.78
CA GLU A 329 3.16 35.97 24.21
C GLU A 329 4.03 37.09 24.80
N ASP A 330 5.29 36.78 25.17
CA ASP A 330 6.23 37.68 25.81
C ASP A 330 7.38 38.10 24.86
N VAL A 331 7.36 39.34 24.42
CA VAL A 331 8.37 39.89 23.49
C VAL A 331 9.76 39.95 24.13
N ASP A 332 9.88 40.24 25.44
CA ASP A 332 11.16 40.28 26.15
C ASP A 332 11.78 38.89 26.27
N ASP A 333 10.98 37.87 26.56
CA ASP A 333 11.44 36.47 26.59
C ASP A 333 11.87 36.00 25.18
N MET A 334 11.03 36.26 24.16
CA MET A 334 11.38 35.96 22.76
C MET A 334 12.68 36.63 22.33
N ALA A 335 12.89 37.91 22.66
CA ALA A 335 14.10 38.64 22.31
C ALA A 335 15.36 38.08 23.00
N SER A 336 15.22 37.72 24.28
CA SER A 336 16.29 37.12 25.06
C SER A 336 16.67 35.72 24.51
N LYS A 337 15.67 34.87 24.29
CA LYS A 337 15.86 33.52 23.74
C LYS A 337 16.39 33.53 22.32
N LEU A 338 15.95 34.53 21.51
CA LEU A 338 16.43 34.66 20.13
C LEU A 338 17.93 35.03 20.08
N ALA A 339 18.39 35.97 20.93
CA ALA A 339 19.80 36.31 21.02
C ALA A 339 20.64 35.12 21.54
N GLU A 340 20.17 34.45 22.60
CA GLU A 340 20.82 33.24 23.17
C GLU A 340 20.93 32.12 22.15
N SER A 341 19.85 31.81 21.44
CA SER A 341 19.82 30.74 20.41
C SER A 341 20.71 31.06 19.21
N PHE A 342 20.78 32.35 18.83
CA PHE A 342 21.63 32.79 17.72
C PHE A 342 23.13 32.61 18.05
N ASP A 343 23.53 32.92 19.29
CA ASP A 343 24.90 32.73 19.77
C ASP A 343 25.24 31.22 19.94
N LYS A 344 24.29 30.42 20.43
CA LYS A 344 24.43 28.96 20.54
C LYS A 344 24.61 28.31 19.17
N ALA A 345 23.75 28.65 18.19
CA ALA A 345 23.79 28.12 16.83
C ALA A 345 25.15 28.40 16.15
N GLY A 346 25.80 29.54 16.44
CA GLY A 346 27.13 29.85 15.91
C GLY A 346 28.26 29.00 16.50
N LYS A 347 28.00 28.28 17.60
CA LYS A 347 28.95 27.42 18.31
C LYS A 347 28.54 25.94 18.25
N GLU A 348 27.45 25.65 17.55
CA GLU A 348 26.92 24.30 17.46
C GLU A 348 27.92 23.34 16.80
N SER A 349 28.03 22.13 17.34
CA SER A 349 28.83 21.08 16.71
C SER A 349 28.08 20.43 15.54
N GLU A 350 28.83 19.96 14.54
CA GLU A 350 28.24 19.19 13.44
C GLU A 350 27.52 17.91 13.96
N SER A 351 28.01 17.33 15.06
CA SER A 351 27.36 16.17 15.71
C SER A 351 25.96 16.53 16.23
N ASP A 352 25.74 17.70 16.80
CA ASP A 352 24.44 18.10 17.34
C ASP A 352 23.48 18.48 16.20
N ARG A 353 23.98 19.12 15.16
CA ARG A 353 23.25 19.35 13.92
C ARG A 353 22.78 18.02 13.29
N LEU A 354 23.65 17.03 13.19
CA LEU A 354 23.32 15.70 12.66
C LEU A 354 22.28 14.97 13.51
N LYS A 355 22.36 15.06 14.85
CA LYS A 355 21.33 14.48 15.74
C LYS A 355 19.94 15.04 15.44
N ARG A 356 19.84 16.35 15.19
CA ARG A 356 18.57 17.01 14.84
C ARG A 356 18.02 16.50 13.51
N ILE A 357 18.88 16.35 12.50
CA ILE A 357 18.49 15.78 11.20
C ILE A 357 18.02 14.33 11.38
N GLU A 358 18.76 13.49 12.12
CA GLU A 358 18.36 12.08 12.33
C GLU A 358 17.06 11.96 13.13
N TYR A 359 16.82 12.85 14.10
CA TYR A 359 15.54 12.90 14.79
C TYR A 359 14.39 13.24 13.82
N ALA A 360 14.57 14.27 12.99
CA ALA A 360 13.56 14.63 11.99
C ALA A 360 13.28 13.50 11.01
N LYS A 361 14.31 12.72 10.59
CA LYS A 361 14.16 11.53 9.74
C LYS A 361 13.32 10.41 10.37
N SER A 362 13.09 10.41 11.67
CA SER A 362 12.21 9.43 12.32
C SER A 362 10.72 9.67 12.03
N PHE A 363 10.38 10.84 11.49
CA PHE A 363 9.05 11.21 11.03
C PHE A 363 8.90 10.92 9.54
N THR A 364 8.35 9.78 9.18
CA THR A 364 8.19 9.35 7.78
C THR A 364 6.74 9.10 7.42
N TRP A 365 6.37 9.40 6.17
CA TRP A 365 5.03 9.07 5.67
C TRP A 365 4.73 7.58 5.69
N ALA A 366 5.75 6.74 5.53
CA ALA A 366 5.63 5.30 5.65
C ALA A 366 5.20 4.87 7.07
N LYS A 367 5.77 5.50 8.11
CA LYS A 367 5.38 5.27 9.52
C LYS A 367 3.97 5.78 9.80
N THR A 368 3.63 7.00 9.37
CA THR A 368 2.29 7.56 9.51
C THR A 368 1.23 6.65 8.86
N ALA A 369 1.51 6.17 7.65
CA ALA A 369 0.64 5.27 6.91
C ALA A 369 0.46 3.92 7.63
N LYS A 370 1.55 3.36 8.14
CA LYS A 370 1.53 2.11 8.91
C LYS A 370 0.67 2.25 10.17
N GLU A 371 0.91 3.28 10.98
CA GLU A 371 0.16 3.53 12.23
C GLU A 371 -1.32 3.82 11.95
N THR A 372 -1.64 4.50 10.84
CA THR A 372 -3.01 4.74 10.37
C THR A 372 -3.71 3.43 10.01
N TYR A 373 -3.05 2.59 9.23
CA TYR A 373 -3.60 1.31 8.79
C TYR A 373 -3.76 0.32 9.95
N GLU A 374 -2.77 0.23 10.83
CA GLU A 374 -2.85 -0.59 12.05
C GLU A 374 -4.05 -0.18 12.91
N TYR A 375 -4.38 1.11 12.97
CA TYR A 375 -5.57 1.57 13.70
C TYR A 375 -6.88 1.17 13.01
N PHE A 376 -6.91 1.12 11.67
CA PHE A 376 -8.07 0.58 10.95
C PHE A 376 -8.29 -0.90 11.29
N GLU A 377 -7.22 -1.68 11.36
CA GLU A 377 -7.29 -3.11 11.72
C GLU A 377 -7.68 -3.29 13.20
N GLU A 378 -7.04 -2.58 14.11
CA GLU A 378 -7.30 -2.61 15.54
C GLU A 378 -8.80 -2.38 15.84
N VAL A 379 -9.37 -1.31 15.31
CA VAL A 379 -10.78 -0.95 15.48
C VAL A 379 -11.73 -1.94 14.81
N ARG A 380 -11.33 -2.47 13.67
CA ARG A 380 -12.15 -3.48 12.98
C ARG A 380 -12.35 -4.73 13.82
N PHE A 381 -11.37 -5.04 14.68
CA PHE A 381 -11.34 -6.27 15.51
C PHE A 381 -11.52 -6.03 17.01
N GLU A 382 -11.86 -4.81 17.43
CA GLU A 382 -11.96 -4.35 18.83
C GLU A 382 -12.95 -5.15 19.69
N ASP A 383 -13.96 -5.79 19.10
CA ASP A 383 -15.00 -6.57 19.78
C ASP A 383 -14.60 -8.05 19.98
N ASP A 384 -13.32 -8.38 19.90
CA ASP A 384 -12.88 -9.76 19.80
C ASP A 384 -12.31 -10.30 21.11
N GLU A 385 -13.08 -11.19 21.80
CA GLU A 385 -12.51 -12.08 22.80
C GLU A 385 -11.43 -12.97 22.17
N GLU A 386 -10.36 -13.28 22.90
CA GLU A 386 -9.31 -14.23 22.50
C GLU A 386 -9.84 -15.70 22.46
N LYS A 387 -10.86 -15.94 21.64
CA LYS A 387 -11.34 -17.30 21.39
C LYS A 387 -10.46 -17.97 20.35
N ARG A 388 -9.86 -19.08 20.68
CA ARG A 388 -9.15 -19.93 19.74
C ARG A 388 -10.19 -20.80 19.02
N TYR A 389 -10.28 -20.63 17.69
CA TYR A 389 -11.23 -21.37 16.86
C TYR A 389 -10.59 -22.65 16.33
N LYS A 390 -11.41 -23.69 16.11
CA LYS A 390 -11.02 -24.93 15.44
C LYS A 390 -11.50 -24.91 13.99
N ILE A 391 -10.59 -25.12 13.05
CA ILE A 391 -10.90 -25.08 11.61
C ILE A 391 -10.51 -26.39 10.91
N ALA A 392 -11.31 -26.79 9.92
CA ALA A 392 -10.96 -27.83 8.99
C ALA A 392 -10.47 -27.21 7.67
N ILE A 393 -9.42 -27.76 7.08
CA ILE A 393 -8.91 -27.32 5.77
C ILE A 393 -8.94 -28.47 4.79
N VAL A 394 -9.72 -28.33 3.72
CA VAL A 394 -9.82 -29.29 2.62
C VAL A 394 -8.84 -28.89 1.51
N THR A 395 -7.80 -29.68 1.31
CA THR A 395 -6.67 -29.31 0.44
C THR A 395 -5.96 -30.56 -0.13
N PRO A 396 -5.33 -30.47 -1.32
CA PRO A 396 -4.28 -31.42 -1.68
C PRO A 396 -3.05 -31.23 -0.78
N TRP A 397 -2.34 -32.32 -0.47
CA TRP A 397 -1.17 -32.29 0.43
C TRP A 397 0.04 -32.97 -0.24
N PRO A 398 1.31 -32.63 0.08
CA PRO A 398 2.46 -33.42 -0.37
C PRO A 398 2.35 -34.91 0.05
N ALA A 399 2.61 -35.95 -0.77
CA ALA A 399 3.33 -36.04 -2.05
C ALA A 399 2.51 -35.78 -3.33
N GLN A 400 1.32 -35.19 -3.25
CA GLN A 400 0.59 -34.80 -4.45
C GLN A 400 1.36 -33.68 -5.17
N GLN A 401 1.72 -33.88 -6.45
CA GLN A 401 2.56 -32.98 -7.22
C GLN A 401 1.75 -31.80 -7.77
N THR A 402 1.34 -30.89 -6.89
CA THR A 402 0.62 -29.65 -7.23
C THR A 402 1.19 -28.46 -6.47
N GLY A 403 1.20 -27.30 -7.11
CA GLY A 403 1.64 -26.05 -6.46
C GLY A 403 0.80 -25.69 -5.23
N ILE A 404 -0.50 -26.08 -5.21
CA ILE A 404 -1.40 -25.85 -4.07
C ILE A 404 -0.97 -26.70 -2.87
N ALA A 405 -0.61 -27.97 -3.08
CA ALA A 405 -0.11 -28.82 -2.01
C ALA A 405 1.17 -28.26 -1.37
N SER A 406 2.12 -27.82 -2.19
CA SER A 406 3.36 -27.20 -1.70
C SER A 406 3.07 -25.89 -0.97
N TYR A 407 2.17 -25.07 -1.46
CA TYR A 407 1.76 -23.82 -0.81
C TYR A 407 1.10 -24.10 0.54
N ALA A 408 0.15 -25.03 0.59
CA ALA A 408 -0.55 -25.44 1.81
C ALA A 408 0.42 -25.89 2.91
N ALA A 409 1.37 -26.74 2.56
CA ALA A 409 2.37 -27.24 3.50
C ALA A 409 3.31 -26.15 4.05
N ASN A 410 3.49 -25.04 3.34
CA ASN A 410 4.30 -23.92 3.79
C ASN A 410 3.51 -22.88 4.58
N ILE A 411 2.24 -22.59 4.24
CA ILE A 411 1.47 -21.51 4.89
C ILE A 411 0.73 -21.99 6.15
N PHE A 412 0.18 -23.22 6.17
CA PHE A 412 -0.65 -23.64 7.28
C PHE A 412 0.07 -23.81 8.62
N PRO A 413 1.38 -24.13 8.68
CA PRO A 413 2.13 -24.06 9.94
C PRO A 413 2.01 -22.71 10.65
N TYR A 414 1.96 -21.60 9.91
CA TYR A 414 1.77 -20.26 10.48
C TYR A 414 0.35 -20.06 11.03
N LEU A 415 -0.68 -20.73 10.47
CA LEU A 415 -2.05 -20.65 10.95
C LEU A 415 -2.24 -21.30 12.32
N LYS A 416 -1.40 -22.26 12.71
CA LYS A 416 -1.43 -22.89 14.05
C LYS A 416 -1.20 -21.88 15.18
N LYS A 417 -0.61 -20.73 14.90
CA LYS A 417 -0.53 -19.64 15.88
C LYS A 417 -1.92 -19.16 16.30
N TYR A 418 -2.88 -19.20 15.37
CA TYR A 418 -4.19 -18.58 15.54
C TYR A 418 -5.32 -19.60 15.72
N PHE A 419 -5.20 -20.80 15.15
CA PHE A 419 -6.25 -21.81 15.09
C PHE A 419 -5.77 -23.19 15.53
N ASP A 420 -6.72 -24.03 15.94
CA ASP A 420 -6.56 -25.48 15.93
C ASP A 420 -6.94 -25.97 14.54
N VAL A 421 -6.00 -26.61 13.83
CA VAL A 421 -6.12 -26.90 12.40
C VAL A 421 -6.10 -28.41 12.16
N ASP A 422 -7.15 -28.94 11.54
CA ASP A 422 -7.23 -30.31 11.02
C ASP A 422 -7.25 -30.26 9.47
N ILE A 423 -6.54 -31.20 8.83
CA ILE A 423 -6.42 -31.28 7.37
C ILE A 423 -7.26 -32.41 6.82
N TYR A 424 -8.08 -32.12 5.81
CA TYR A 424 -8.88 -33.11 5.08
C TYR A 424 -8.35 -33.27 3.65
N ILE A 425 -8.09 -34.53 3.28
CA ILE A 425 -7.46 -34.86 2.00
C ILE A 425 -8.36 -35.84 1.26
N ASP A 426 -8.48 -35.63 -0.07
CA ASP A 426 -9.10 -36.60 -0.96
C ASP A 426 -8.13 -37.76 -1.17
N ASP A 427 -8.46 -38.95 -0.64
CA ASP A 427 -7.68 -40.19 -0.70
C ASP A 427 -6.29 -40.12 0.00
N PRO A 428 -6.25 -40.12 1.34
CA PRO A 428 -5.01 -40.00 2.14
C PRO A 428 -4.07 -41.23 1.98
N ASN A 429 -4.52 -42.35 1.40
CA ASN A 429 -3.71 -43.54 1.18
C ASN A 429 -2.71 -43.40 0.02
N LYS A 430 -2.73 -42.30 -0.72
CA LYS A 430 -1.77 -41.95 -1.77
C LYS A 430 -0.54 -41.29 -1.17
N GLU A 431 0.32 -42.03 -0.48
CA GLU A 431 1.67 -41.63 -0.01
C GLU A 431 1.76 -40.15 0.50
N VAL A 432 0.79 -39.72 1.29
CA VAL A 432 0.78 -38.39 1.88
C VAL A 432 1.89 -38.32 2.93
N VAL A 433 2.77 -37.35 2.80
CA VAL A 433 3.82 -37.06 3.79
C VAL A 433 3.20 -36.37 4.99
N ASN A 434 2.88 -37.12 6.02
CA ASN A 434 2.50 -36.56 7.31
C ASN A 434 3.75 -36.48 8.21
N ASN A 435 4.15 -35.26 8.52
CA ASN A 435 5.29 -35.01 9.44
C ASN A 435 4.88 -34.98 10.92
N GLY A 436 3.60 -35.32 11.22
CA GLY A 436 3.05 -35.29 12.57
C GLY A 436 2.69 -33.87 13.07
N GLU A 437 2.70 -32.90 12.18
CA GLU A 437 2.39 -31.51 12.52
C GLU A 437 0.89 -31.23 12.60
N PHE A 438 0.08 -31.94 11.78
CA PHE A 438 -1.38 -31.80 11.70
C PHE A 438 -2.07 -33.13 11.87
N GLU A 439 -3.28 -33.11 12.47
CA GLU A 439 -4.21 -34.23 12.36
C GLU A 439 -4.76 -34.27 10.92
N MET A 440 -4.74 -35.44 10.30
CA MET A 440 -5.14 -35.62 8.90
C MET A 440 -6.25 -36.65 8.77
N PHE A 441 -7.27 -36.34 7.98
CA PHE A 441 -8.48 -37.11 7.81
C PHE A 441 -8.82 -37.33 6.32
N GLU A 442 -9.58 -38.38 6.04
CA GLU A 442 -10.19 -38.57 4.72
C GLU A 442 -11.34 -37.60 4.51
N LEU A 443 -11.43 -37.01 3.32
CA LEU A 443 -12.45 -36.02 3.00
C LEU A 443 -13.88 -36.51 3.24
N ASP A 444 -14.15 -37.78 2.96
CA ASP A 444 -15.47 -38.41 3.12
C ASP A 444 -15.94 -38.48 4.60
N THR A 445 -15.03 -38.29 5.57
CA THR A 445 -15.37 -38.27 6.99
C THR A 445 -15.76 -36.88 7.48
N LEU A 446 -15.57 -35.82 6.68
CA LEU A 446 -15.88 -34.44 7.06
C LEU A 446 -17.35 -34.25 7.44
N PRO A 447 -18.36 -34.79 6.74
CA PRO A 447 -19.77 -34.61 7.11
C PRO A 447 -20.12 -35.08 8.53
N GLU A 448 -19.44 -36.11 9.05
CA GLU A 448 -19.68 -36.64 10.39
C GLU A 448 -19.08 -35.73 11.49
N LYS A 449 -18.11 -34.90 11.13
CA LYS A 449 -17.34 -34.02 12.05
C LYS A 449 -17.52 -32.55 11.79
N ALA A 450 -18.31 -32.16 10.78
CA ALA A 450 -18.43 -30.76 10.36
C ALA A 450 -18.85 -29.81 11.50
N ASP A 451 -19.72 -30.30 12.40
CA ASP A 451 -20.21 -29.55 13.57
C ASP A 451 -19.14 -29.35 14.67
N GLU A 452 -17.99 -30.03 14.58
CA GLU A 452 -16.87 -29.87 15.51
C GLU A 452 -15.99 -28.64 15.18
N TYR A 453 -16.16 -28.07 13.98
CA TYR A 453 -15.37 -26.96 13.46
C TYR A 453 -16.16 -25.64 13.46
N ASP A 454 -15.51 -24.58 13.87
CA ASP A 454 -16.06 -23.24 13.76
C ASP A 454 -16.14 -22.79 12.29
N GLU A 455 -15.21 -23.30 11.40
CA GLU A 455 -15.22 -23.00 9.98
C GLU A 455 -14.50 -24.11 9.15
N VAL A 456 -14.87 -24.21 7.86
CA VAL A 456 -14.19 -25.07 6.89
C VAL A 456 -13.64 -24.23 5.74
N LEU A 457 -12.35 -24.37 5.46
CA LEU A 457 -11.67 -23.75 4.33
C LEU A 457 -11.44 -24.74 3.20
N TYR A 458 -11.92 -24.44 2.00
CA TYR A 458 -11.78 -25.29 0.82
C TYR A 458 -10.84 -24.67 -0.20
N GLN A 459 -9.69 -25.28 -0.47
CA GLN A 459 -8.82 -24.85 -1.56
C GLN A 459 -9.31 -25.40 -2.91
N ILE A 460 -9.63 -24.51 -3.84
CA ILE A 460 -10.17 -24.86 -5.16
C ILE A 460 -9.24 -24.33 -6.26
N GLY A 461 -8.77 -25.27 -7.08
CA GLY A 461 -7.94 -24.99 -8.26
C GLY A 461 -8.48 -25.65 -9.52
N ASN A 462 -7.76 -25.53 -10.62
CA ASN A 462 -8.19 -25.93 -11.96
C ASN A 462 -7.90 -27.41 -12.31
N ASN A 463 -7.46 -28.24 -11.36
CA ASN A 463 -7.17 -29.66 -11.57
C ASN A 463 -8.30 -30.54 -11.07
N THR A 464 -8.91 -31.33 -12.01
CA THR A 464 -10.01 -32.26 -11.71
C THR A 464 -9.67 -33.30 -10.67
N GLU A 465 -8.44 -33.82 -10.69
CA GLU A 465 -8.00 -34.89 -9.82
C GLU A 465 -8.01 -34.50 -8.34
N PHE A 466 -7.65 -33.25 -8.04
CA PHE A 466 -7.44 -32.80 -6.66
C PHE A 466 -8.60 -31.99 -6.10
N HIS A 467 -9.47 -31.39 -6.94
CA HIS A 467 -10.46 -30.44 -6.46
C HIS A 467 -11.92 -30.80 -6.71
N LYS A 468 -12.19 -31.89 -7.46
CA LYS A 468 -13.55 -32.29 -7.80
C LYS A 468 -14.39 -32.64 -6.56
N ASN A 469 -13.85 -33.44 -5.65
CA ASN A 469 -14.57 -33.85 -4.45
C ASN A 469 -14.58 -32.75 -3.40
N ALA A 470 -13.54 -31.89 -3.32
CA ALA A 470 -13.53 -30.71 -2.49
C ALA A 470 -14.67 -29.74 -2.87
N PHE A 471 -14.89 -29.48 -4.18
CA PHE A 471 -16.03 -28.68 -4.62
C PHE A 471 -17.39 -29.33 -4.32
N LYS A 472 -17.53 -30.65 -4.50
CA LYS A 472 -18.76 -31.35 -4.10
C LYS A 472 -19.04 -31.18 -2.62
N MET A 473 -18.04 -31.38 -1.76
CA MET A 473 -18.15 -31.21 -0.33
C MET A 473 -18.59 -29.79 0.03
N LEU A 474 -18.01 -28.76 -0.60
CA LEU A 474 -18.42 -27.36 -0.44
C LEU A 474 -19.90 -27.12 -0.78
N THR A 475 -20.48 -27.85 -1.77
CA THR A 475 -21.89 -27.71 -2.12
C THR A 475 -22.84 -28.33 -1.08
N GLU A 476 -22.35 -29.24 -0.26
CA GLU A 476 -23.08 -29.94 0.81
C GLU A 476 -22.85 -29.29 2.18
N HIS A 477 -21.63 -28.89 2.45
CA HIS A 477 -21.19 -28.23 3.68
C HIS A 477 -20.50 -26.93 3.32
N LYS A 478 -21.25 -25.83 3.49
CA LYS A 478 -20.71 -24.47 3.18
C LYS A 478 -19.51 -24.13 4.05
N GLY A 479 -18.67 -23.27 3.52
CA GLY A 479 -17.51 -22.76 4.19
C GLY A 479 -16.83 -21.67 3.36
N ILE A 480 -15.58 -21.39 3.64
CA ILE A 480 -14.77 -20.44 2.90
C ILE A 480 -14.16 -21.16 1.68
N ALA A 481 -14.35 -20.64 0.47
CA ALA A 481 -13.62 -21.12 -0.70
C ALA A 481 -12.39 -20.26 -0.97
N GLU A 482 -11.23 -20.88 -1.05
CA GLU A 482 -9.98 -20.25 -1.49
C GLU A 482 -9.73 -20.63 -2.96
N ILE A 483 -9.84 -19.66 -3.86
CA ILE A 483 -9.79 -19.87 -5.31
C ILE A 483 -8.40 -19.49 -5.84
N HIS A 484 -7.62 -20.50 -6.25
CA HIS A 484 -6.27 -20.32 -6.77
C HIS A 484 -6.23 -19.89 -8.25
N ASP A 485 -7.19 -20.37 -9.06
CA ASP A 485 -7.36 -20.03 -10.46
C ASP A 485 -8.72 -19.37 -10.68
N PHE A 486 -8.77 -18.14 -11.19
CA PHE A 486 -10.05 -17.46 -11.43
C PHE A 486 -10.86 -18.16 -12.54
N ASP A 487 -10.20 -18.63 -13.61
CA ASP A 487 -10.87 -19.37 -14.68
C ASP A 487 -10.92 -20.86 -14.37
N LEU A 488 -12.00 -21.30 -13.74
CA LEU A 488 -12.32 -22.69 -13.44
C LEU A 488 -13.18 -23.37 -14.53
N SER A 489 -13.40 -22.71 -15.66
CA SER A 489 -14.32 -23.19 -16.70
C SER A 489 -13.97 -24.58 -17.20
N GLN A 490 -12.69 -24.88 -17.47
CA GLN A 490 -12.22 -26.19 -17.90
C GLN A 490 -12.33 -27.27 -16.82
N PHE A 491 -12.08 -26.88 -15.56
CA PHE A 491 -12.28 -27.75 -14.41
C PHE A 491 -13.72 -28.20 -14.30
N PHE A 492 -14.69 -27.29 -14.36
CA PHE A 492 -16.11 -27.62 -14.29
C PHE A 492 -16.57 -28.46 -15.49
N TYR A 493 -16.12 -28.10 -16.69
CA TYR A 493 -16.46 -28.88 -17.91
C TYR A 493 -15.97 -30.31 -17.83
N ARG A 494 -14.72 -30.53 -17.45
CA ARG A 494 -14.14 -31.89 -17.36
C ARG A 494 -14.71 -32.68 -16.18
N SER A 495 -14.81 -32.05 -14.99
CA SER A 495 -15.20 -32.73 -13.75
C SER A 495 -16.69 -33.09 -13.73
N PHE A 496 -17.56 -32.24 -14.22
CA PHE A 496 -19.01 -32.35 -14.03
C PHE A 496 -19.77 -32.56 -15.33
N PHE A 497 -19.43 -31.83 -16.40
CA PHE A 497 -20.11 -32.06 -17.68
C PHE A 497 -19.69 -33.38 -18.34
N LEU A 498 -18.40 -33.56 -18.64
CA LEU A 498 -17.88 -34.81 -19.19
C LEU A 498 -17.83 -35.92 -18.13
N GLY A 499 -17.60 -35.56 -16.86
CA GLY A 499 -17.55 -36.48 -15.74
C GLY A 499 -18.90 -37.04 -15.27
N GLY A 500 -20.01 -36.74 -15.98
CA GLY A 500 -21.32 -37.34 -15.80
C GLY A 500 -22.25 -36.65 -14.79
N ASP A 501 -21.81 -35.63 -14.08
CA ASP A 501 -22.66 -34.88 -13.12
C ASP A 501 -23.13 -33.56 -13.72
N LYS A 502 -23.81 -33.66 -14.85
CA LYS A 502 -24.34 -32.46 -15.57
C LYS A 502 -25.33 -31.65 -14.74
N ARG A 503 -26.01 -32.30 -13.79
CA ARG A 503 -26.96 -31.57 -12.89
C ARG A 503 -26.23 -30.58 -12.01
N LEU A 504 -25.09 -30.98 -11.44
CA LEU A 504 -24.27 -30.08 -10.61
C LEU A 504 -23.71 -28.92 -11.45
N MET A 505 -23.23 -29.19 -12.67
CA MET A 505 -22.78 -28.16 -13.62
C MET A 505 -23.89 -27.13 -13.91
N ARG A 506 -25.11 -27.58 -14.18
CA ARG A 506 -26.26 -26.71 -14.45
C ARG A 506 -26.63 -25.88 -13.22
N ASN A 507 -26.67 -26.48 -12.05
CA ASN A 507 -26.95 -25.76 -10.81
C ASN A 507 -25.89 -24.69 -10.53
N ALA A 508 -24.62 -25.02 -10.69
CA ALA A 508 -23.51 -24.09 -10.51
C ALA A 508 -23.59 -22.89 -11.47
N LEU A 509 -23.86 -23.13 -12.75
CA LEU A 509 -24.10 -22.08 -13.74
C LEU A 509 -25.29 -21.18 -13.38
N LYS A 510 -26.39 -21.78 -12.96
CA LYS A 510 -27.59 -21.03 -12.57
C LYS A 510 -27.33 -20.14 -11.35
N LEU A 511 -26.67 -20.65 -10.34
CA LEU A 511 -26.36 -19.91 -9.10
C LEU A 511 -25.36 -18.79 -9.35
N GLY A 512 -24.29 -19.05 -10.10
CA GLY A 512 -23.25 -18.07 -10.35
C GLY A 512 -23.63 -17.00 -11.41
N TYR A 513 -24.42 -17.38 -12.41
CA TYR A 513 -24.63 -16.53 -13.60
C TYR A 513 -26.11 -16.38 -14.01
N GLY A 514 -27.02 -16.92 -13.23
CA GLY A 514 -28.45 -16.82 -13.50
C GLY A 514 -28.97 -17.75 -14.59
N HIS A 515 -30.27 -17.63 -14.90
CA HIS A 515 -30.96 -18.54 -15.81
C HIS A 515 -30.44 -18.50 -17.25
N GLU A 516 -29.92 -17.35 -17.71
CA GLU A 516 -29.41 -17.23 -19.09
C GLU A 516 -28.21 -18.15 -19.36
N ALA A 517 -27.42 -18.44 -18.32
CA ALA A 517 -26.29 -19.35 -18.43
C ALA A 517 -26.71 -20.80 -18.77
N LEU A 518 -27.95 -21.18 -18.47
CA LEU A 518 -28.48 -22.49 -18.84
C LEU A 518 -28.63 -22.65 -20.35
N ASN A 519 -28.99 -21.59 -21.06
CA ASN A 519 -29.07 -21.61 -22.53
C ASN A 519 -27.70 -21.90 -23.18
N TYR A 520 -26.62 -21.50 -22.52
CA TYR A 520 -25.27 -21.80 -22.99
C TYR A 520 -24.95 -23.30 -22.88
N ILE A 521 -25.24 -23.91 -21.73
CA ILE A 521 -24.97 -25.35 -21.53
C ILE A 521 -25.89 -26.22 -22.40
N ASP A 522 -27.15 -25.82 -22.61
CA ASP A 522 -28.10 -26.48 -23.50
C ASP A 522 -27.57 -26.56 -24.94
N ARG A 523 -26.99 -25.44 -25.45
CA ARG A 523 -26.38 -25.40 -26.79
C ARG A 523 -25.16 -26.31 -26.91
N ILE A 524 -24.38 -26.47 -25.85
CA ILE A 524 -23.23 -27.39 -25.82
C ILE A 524 -23.73 -28.84 -25.82
N GLU A 525 -24.78 -29.15 -25.04
CA GLU A 525 -25.40 -30.46 -24.99
C GLU A 525 -25.99 -30.87 -26.34
N ASP A 526 -26.62 -29.93 -27.03
CA ASP A 526 -27.20 -30.11 -28.36
C ASP A 526 -26.16 -30.09 -29.50
N GLN A 527 -24.85 -29.91 -29.13
CA GLN A 527 -23.75 -29.75 -30.09
C GLN A 527 -23.88 -28.57 -31.05
N LEU A 528 -24.68 -27.58 -30.68
CA LEU A 528 -24.87 -26.35 -31.44
C LEU A 528 -23.75 -25.32 -31.18
N GLN A 529 -22.96 -25.51 -30.12
CA GLN A 529 -21.86 -24.66 -29.74
C GLN A 529 -20.72 -25.48 -29.15
N PHE A 530 -19.45 -25.14 -29.53
CA PHE A 530 -18.28 -25.67 -28.83
C PHE A 530 -18.12 -25.01 -27.48
N TYR A 531 -17.55 -25.76 -26.51
CA TYR A 531 -17.23 -25.24 -25.20
C TYR A 531 -16.06 -24.25 -25.31
N ASP A 532 -16.34 -22.97 -25.06
CA ASP A 532 -15.39 -21.84 -25.19
C ASP A 532 -14.93 -21.25 -23.85
N GLY A 533 -15.45 -21.79 -22.73
CA GLY A 533 -15.12 -21.26 -21.40
C GLY A 533 -15.66 -19.84 -21.12
N LYS A 534 -16.80 -19.49 -21.72
CA LYS A 534 -17.46 -18.18 -21.56
C LYS A 534 -17.67 -17.80 -20.09
N TYR A 535 -18.13 -18.76 -19.27
CA TYR A 535 -18.35 -18.55 -17.83
C TYR A 535 -17.16 -19.10 -17.05
N LYS A 536 -16.50 -18.23 -16.26
CA LYS A 536 -15.26 -18.57 -15.57
C LYS A 536 -15.45 -19.50 -14.37
N MET A 537 -16.68 -19.65 -13.89
CA MET A 537 -17.14 -20.54 -12.82
C MET A 537 -16.67 -20.15 -11.39
N SER A 538 -15.83 -19.15 -11.22
CA SER A 538 -15.47 -18.59 -9.91
C SER A 538 -16.68 -18.00 -9.18
N ASP A 539 -17.59 -17.32 -9.89
CA ASP A 539 -18.87 -16.86 -9.33
C ASP A 539 -19.74 -18.01 -8.84
N SER A 540 -19.67 -19.18 -9.52
CA SER A 540 -20.39 -20.37 -9.09
C SER A 540 -19.85 -20.93 -7.79
N VAL A 541 -18.52 -21.00 -7.65
CA VAL A 541 -17.88 -21.42 -6.39
C VAL A 541 -18.25 -20.46 -5.27
N ALA A 542 -18.13 -19.17 -5.52
CA ALA A 542 -18.49 -18.13 -4.55
C ALA A 542 -19.96 -18.20 -4.10
N ALA A 543 -20.89 -18.55 -5.01
CA ALA A 543 -22.31 -18.66 -4.67
C ALA A 543 -22.63 -19.86 -3.74
N TYR A 544 -21.78 -20.87 -3.67
CA TYR A 544 -21.89 -21.97 -2.71
C TYR A 544 -21.16 -21.70 -1.39
N SER A 545 -20.38 -20.64 -1.29
CA SER A 545 -19.51 -20.33 -0.15
C SER A 545 -20.12 -19.33 0.81
N ASP A 546 -19.67 -19.32 2.06
CA ASP A 546 -20.01 -18.28 3.05
C ASP A 546 -19.19 -17.02 2.78
N SER A 547 -17.92 -17.19 2.42
CA SER A 547 -17.06 -16.15 1.87
C SER A 547 -16.04 -16.74 0.89
N VAL A 548 -15.36 -15.93 0.12
CA VAL A 548 -14.37 -16.39 -0.85
C VAL A 548 -13.06 -15.61 -0.74
N ILE A 549 -11.95 -16.33 -0.80
CA ILE A 549 -10.59 -15.80 -0.84
C ILE A 549 -10.06 -15.92 -2.27
N PHE A 550 -9.52 -14.82 -2.78
CA PHE A 550 -8.69 -14.76 -3.99
C PHE A 550 -7.27 -14.36 -3.63
N HIS A 551 -6.28 -14.73 -4.44
CA HIS A 551 -4.88 -14.36 -4.22
C HIS A 551 -4.45 -13.06 -4.89
N ASN A 552 -5.37 -12.37 -5.54
CA ASN A 552 -5.13 -11.07 -6.19
C ASN A 552 -6.40 -10.24 -6.30
N LYS A 553 -6.22 -8.93 -6.37
CA LYS A 553 -7.31 -7.94 -6.44
C LYS A 553 -8.12 -8.07 -7.72
N TRP A 554 -7.44 -8.32 -8.85
CA TRP A 554 -8.11 -8.46 -10.13
C TRP A 554 -9.18 -9.54 -10.09
N SER A 555 -8.87 -10.73 -9.58
CA SER A 555 -9.83 -11.84 -9.45
C SER A 555 -11.00 -11.49 -8.52
N ALA A 556 -10.73 -10.82 -7.40
CA ALA A 556 -11.77 -10.38 -6.47
C ALA A 556 -12.71 -9.34 -7.09
N LEU A 557 -12.19 -8.43 -7.91
CA LEU A 557 -12.98 -7.39 -8.60
C LEU A 557 -13.79 -7.95 -9.78
N GLU A 558 -13.24 -8.96 -10.48
CA GLU A 558 -13.94 -9.64 -11.58
C GLU A 558 -15.08 -10.54 -11.10
N CYS A 559 -14.99 -11.12 -9.91
CA CYS A 559 -16.06 -11.93 -9.32
C CYS A 559 -17.28 -11.06 -8.99
N LYS A 560 -18.45 -11.42 -9.53
CA LYS A 560 -19.72 -10.66 -9.38
C LYS A 560 -20.68 -11.29 -8.38
N SER A 561 -20.28 -12.36 -7.70
CA SER A 561 -21.09 -12.97 -6.64
C SER A 561 -21.35 -12.01 -5.49
N HIS A 562 -22.49 -12.15 -4.83
CA HIS A 562 -22.85 -11.41 -3.61
C HIS A 562 -22.14 -11.92 -2.36
N CYS A 563 -21.44 -13.03 -2.45
CA CYS A 563 -20.61 -13.56 -1.38
C CYS A 563 -19.51 -12.57 -0.99
N LYS A 564 -19.17 -12.47 0.31
CA LYS A 564 -18.06 -11.62 0.77
C LYS A 564 -16.75 -12.09 0.14
N ARG A 565 -16.06 -11.16 -0.48
CA ARG A 565 -14.81 -11.39 -1.20
C ARG A 565 -13.65 -10.81 -0.43
N TYR A 566 -12.61 -11.62 -0.26
CA TYR A 566 -11.37 -11.23 0.38
C TYR A 566 -10.18 -11.45 -0.56
N VAL A 567 -9.14 -10.69 -0.39
CA VAL A 567 -7.87 -10.91 -1.08
C VAL A 567 -6.81 -11.25 -0.04
N VAL A 568 -6.27 -12.47 -0.15
CA VAL A 568 -5.12 -12.93 0.63
C VAL A 568 -4.03 -13.27 -0.38
N PRO A 569 -3.02 -12.43 -0.60
CA PRO A 569 -1.95 -12.69 -1.56
C PRO A 569 -1.21 -13.99 -1.25
N LEU A 570 -0.53 -14.56 -2.27
CA LEU A 570 0.37 -15.67 -2.00
C LEU A 570 1.53 -15.22 -1.11
N ALA A 571 1.84 -16.05 -0.13
CA ALA A 571 2.97 -15.81 0.77
C ALA A 571 4.31 -16.05 0.08
N CYS A 572 5.30 -15.27 0.48
CA CYS A 572 6.71 -15.49 0.21
C CYS A 572 7.34 -16.22 1.40
N PHE A 573 8.05 -17.32 1.13
CA PHE A 573 8.67 -18.14 2.18
C PHE A 573 10.18 -18.10 2.07
N ASP A 574 10.87 -18.10 3.22
CA ASP A 574 12.33 -18.30 3.23
C ASP A 574 12.63 -19.78 2.93
N PHE A 575 13.55 -20.00 2.01
CA PHE A 575 13.97 -21.35 1.60
C PHE A 575 15.08 -21.93 2.45
N GLY A 576 15.62 -21.17 3.41
CA GLY A 576 16.76 -21.58 4.20
C GLY A 576 18.07 -21.74 3.39
N GLU A 577 19.01 -22.48 3.93
CA GLU A 577 20.30 -22.75 3.26
C GLU A 577 20.11 -23.65 2.03
N ILE A 578 20.74 -23.26 0.92
CA ILE A 578 20.68 -24.00 -0.34
C ILE A 578 21.88 -24.93 -0.40
N ASP A 579 21.66 -26.18 -0.81
CA ASP A 579 22.70 -27.18 -0.95
C ASP A 579 23.76 -26.76 -1.98
N GLU A 580 24.98 -26.54 -1.51
CA GLU A 580 26.12 -26.11 -2.33
C GLU A 580 26.44 -27.12 -3.44
N GLN A 581 26.24 -28.45 -3.18
CA GLN A 581 26.45 -29.47 -4.19
C GLN A 581 25.47 -29.32 -5.37
N SER A 582 24.22 -29.02 -5.08
CA SER A 582 23.21 -28.75 -6.12
C SER A 582 23.56 -27.52 -6.98
N ILE A 583 24.15 -26.47 -6.36
CA ILE A 583 24.65 -25.30 -7.11
C ILE A 583 25.80 -25.70 -8.02
N GLN A 584 26.78 -26.49 -7.54
CA GLN A 584 27.94 -26.92 -8.34
C GLN A 584 27.53 -27.83 -9.51
N ASP A 585 26.58 -28.73 -9.28
CA ASP A 585 26.06 -29.61 -10.33
C ASP A 585 25.27 -28.82 -11.38
N MET A 586 24.52 -27.81 -10.94
CA MET A 586 23.85 -26.90 -11.84
C MET A 586 24.85 -26.09 -12.73
N LYS A 587 25.93 -25.56 -12.11
CA LYS A 587 27.01 -24.87 -12.84
C LYS A 587 27.61 -25.75 -13.94
N LYS A 588 27.87 -27.02 -13.64
CA LYS A 588 28.38 -27.97 -14.66
C LYS A 588 27.38 -28.17 -15.81
N ARG A 589 26.10 -28.39 -15.50
CA ARG A 589 25.06 -28.66 -16.49
C ARG A 589 24.88 -27.53 -17.48
N ILE A 590 24.98 -26.25 -17.03
CA ILE A 590 24.85 -25.10 -17.91
C ILE A 590 26.18 -24.59 -18.46
N SER A 591 27.29 -25.29 -18.17
CA SER A 591 28.66 -24.85 -18.55
C SER A 591 28.92 -23.42 -18.08
N TYR A 592 28.68 -23.14 -16.79
CA TYR A 592 28.72 -21.80 -16.21
C TYR A 592 30.14 -21.25 -16.15
N SER A 593 30.28 -19.98 -16.49
CA SER A 593 31.46 -19.14 -16.25
C SER A 593 31.10 -17.98 -15.32
N GLU A 594 32.00 -17.52 -14.50
CA GLU A 594 31.76 -16.40 -13.57
C GLU A 594 31.44 -15.07 -14.27
N SER A 595 31.73 -14.96 -15.54
CA SER A 595 31.33 -13.81 -16.36
C SER A 595 29.93 -13.94 -16.97
N ASP A 596 29.27 -15.09 -16.81
CA ASP A 596 27.96 -15.33 -17.40
C ASP A 596 26.86 -14.58 -16.64
N ILE A 597 25.88 -14.09 -17.38
CA ILE A 597 24.62 -13.53 -16.84
C ILE A 597 23.52 -14.48 -17.24
N ILE A 598 22.88 -15.07 -16.24
CA ILE A 598 21.86 -16.10 -16.42
C ILE A 598 20.47 -15.45 -16.44
N ILE A 599 19.77 -15.64 -17.57
CA ILE A 599 18.36 -15.28 -17.72
C ILE A 599 17.56 -16.56 -17.58
N GLY A 600 16.73 -16.64 -16.53
CA GLY A 600 15.99 -17.86 -16.18
C GLY A 600 14.48 -17.76 -16.42
N MET A 601 13.88 -18.84 -16.96
CA MET A 601 12.44 -19.07 -16.96
C MET A 601 12.13 -20.39 -16.24
N PHE A 602 11.18 -20.37 -15.31
CA PHE A 602 10.93 -21.47 -14.37
C PHE A 602 9.56 -22.14 -14.53
N GLY A 603 9.49 -23.44 -14.15
CA GLY A 603 8.29 -24.27 -14.14
C GLY A 603 7.94 -24.87 -15.51
N PHE A 604 6.81 -25.58 -15.61
CA PHE A 604 6.38 -26.21 -16.87
C PHE A 604 6.40 -25.23 -18.03
N ILE A 605 7.17 -25.55 -19.08
CA ILE A 605 7.29 -24.70 -20.27
C ILE A 605 6.17 -25.03 -21.24
N ASN A 606 5.21 -24.15 -21.30
CA ASN A 606 4.06 -24.20 -22.20
C ASN A 606 3.85 -22.85 -22.89
N LYS A 607 2.95 -22.80 -23.88
CA LYS A 607 2.70 -21.59 -24.68
C LYS A 607 2.23 -20.38 -23.85
N ASN A 608 1.51 -20.64 -22.74
CA ASN A 608 1.04 -19.57 -21.87
C ASN A 608 2.21 -18.81 -21.22
N LYS A 609 3.38 -19.45 -21.04
CA LYS A 609 4.60 -18.80 -20.56
C LYS A 609 5.30 -17.96 -21.61
N ARG A 610 4.80 -17.92 -22.85
CA ARG A 610 5.32 -17.07 -23.93
C ARG A 610 6.83 -17.20 -24.16
N TYR A 611 7.34 -18.40 -24.02
CA TYR A 611 8.77 -18.68 -24.22
C TYR A 611 9.24 -18.26 -25.62
N GLU A 612 8.36 -18.24 -26.63
CA GLU A 612 8.68 -17.77 -27.97
C GLU A 612 9.11 -16.30 -28.00
N ILE A 613 8.44 -15.45 -27.22
CA ILE A 613 8.79 -14.02 -27.08
C ILE A 613 10.18 -13.89 -26.46
N LEU A 614 10.44 -14.66 -25.38
CA LEU A 614 11.73 -14.65 -24.71
C LEU A 614 12.87 -15.13 -25.59
N VAL A 615 12.70 -16.25 -26.29
CA VAL A 615 13.72 -16.79 -27.22
C VAL A 615 14.04 -15.79 -28.34
N LYS A 616 13.02 -15.16 -28.94
CA LYS A 616 13.19 -14.17 -29.99
C LYS A 616 13.83 -12.86 -29.49
N ALA A 617 13.48 -12.41 -28.27
CA ALA A 617 14.09 -11.26 -27.63
C ALA A 617 15.56 -11.53 -27.28
N PHE A 618 15.86 -12.71 -26.69
CA PHE A 618 17.21 -13.13 -26.37
C PHE A 618 18.11 -13.23 -27.62
N LYS A 619 17.58 -13.71 -28.74
CA LYS A 619 18.32 -13.73 -30.01
C LYS A 619 18.81 -12.37 -30.49
N LYS A 620 18.08 -11.28 -30.12
CA LYS A 620 18.49 -9.90 -30.48
C LYS A 620 19.63 -9.39 -29.59
N LEU A 621 19.91 -10.03 -28.45
CA LEU A 621 21.01 -9.64 -27.57
C LEU A 621 22.37 -9.96 -28.20
N ASN A 622 23.20 -8.95 -28.35
CA ASN A 622 24.59 -9.12 -28.80
C ASN A 622 25.56 -9.21 -27.62
N ASN A 623 25.23 -10.05 -26.62
CA ASN A 623 26.05 -10.29 -25.44
C ASN A 623 26.60 -11.72 -25.46
N LYS A 624 27.92 -11.88 -25.35
CA LYS A 624 28.57 -13.20 -25.38
C LYS A 624 28.42 -13.95 -24.06
N ASN A 625 28.26 -13.22 -22.99
CA ASN A 625 28.17 -13.77 -21.62
C ASN A 625 26.71 -14.03 -21.18
N ALA A 626 25.71 -13.60 -21.95
CA ALA A 626 24.32 -13.88 -21.61
C ALA A 626 23.95 -15.33 -21.97
N LYS A 627 23.40 -16.05 -21.00
CA LYS A 627 22.84 -17.40 -21.17
C LYS A 627 21.36 -17.44 -20.83
N LEU A 628 20.59 -18.15 -21.63
CA LEU A 628 19.17 -18.37 -21.41
C LEU A 628 18.95 -19.76 -20.87
N VAL A 629 18.37 -19.90 -19.69
CA VAL A 629 18.15 -21.20 -19.05
C VAL A 629 16.67 -21.41 -18.75
N PHE A 630 16.14 -22.52 -19.25
CA PHE A 630 14.76 -22.95 -18.99
C PHE A 630 14.76 -24.04 -17.91
N PHE A 631 14.32 -23.66 -16.73
CA PHE A 631 14.26 -24.52 -15.55
C PHE A 631 12.88 -25.20 -15.48
N GLY A 632 12.66 -26.18 -16.33
CA GLY A 632 11.38 -26.89 -16.40
C GLY A 632 11.26 -27.83 -17.60
N LYS A 633 10.22 -28.67 -17.54
CA LYS A 633 9.94 -29.66 -18.55
C LYS A 633 9.38 -29.03 -19.84
N ASP A 634 9.92 -29.37 -20.99
CA ASP A 634 9.37 -29.11 -22.33
C ASP A 634 8.60 -30.37 -22.80
N PRO A 635 7.31 -30.48 -22.48
CA PRO A 635 6.61 -31.79 -22.65
C PRO A 635 6.43 -32.19 -24.10
N ASN A 636 6.39 -31.23 -25.02
CA ASN A 636 6.13 -31.47 -26.45
C ASN A 636 7.39 -31.29 -27.32
N GLY A 637 8.54 -30.89 -26.75
CA GLY A 637 9.76 -30.57 -27.50
C GLY A 637 9.65 -29.33 -28.41
N GLU A 638 8.61 -28.49 -28.22
CA GLU A 638 8.38 -27.31 -29.04
C GLU A 638 9.45 -26.23 -28.75
N LEU A 639 9.82 -26.04 -27.48
CA LEU A 639 10.89 -25.13 -27.09
C LEU A 639 12.25 -25.56 -27.67
N ALA A 640 12.60 -26.84 -27.53
CA ALA A 640 13.85 -27.37 -28.10
C ALA A 640 13.92 -27.17 -29.61
N SER A 641 12.80 -27.38 -30.29
CA SER A 641 12.69 -27.14 -31.74
C SER A 641 12.86 -25.68 -32.11
N LEU A 642 12.33 -24.75 -31.29
CA LEU A 642 12.48 -23.33 -31.49
C LEU A 642 13.92 -22.85 -31.24
N VAL A 643 14.55 -23.28 -30.16
CA VAL A 643 15.96 -22.98 -29.85
C VAL A 643 16.88 -23.38 -30.99
N LYS A 644 16.67 -24.58 -31.56
CA LYS A 644 17.41 -25.07 -32.73
C LYS A 644 17.14 -24.23 -33.99
N LYS A 645 15.87 -23.90 -34.26
CA LYS A 645 15.45 -23.04 -35.37
C LYS A 645 16.14 -21.67 -35.32
N GLU A 646 16.23 -21.10 -34.11
CA GLU A 646 16.82 -19.79 -33.86
C GLU A 646 18.37 -19.82 -33.76
N LYS A 647 19.00 -21.02 -33.83
CA LYS A 647 20.45 -21.26 -33.72
C LYS A 647 21.04 -20.74 -32.41
N LEU A 648 20.41 -21.12 -31.30
CA LEU A 648 20.77 -20.71 -29.93
C LEU A 648 21.21 -21.88 -29.04
N GLU A 649 21.51 -23.07 -29.61
CA GLU A 649 21.88 -24.27 -28.86
C GLU A 649 23.10 -24.08 -27.96
N ASP A 650 24.00 -23.19 -28.33
CA ASP A 650 25.21 -22.87 -27.55
C ASP A 650 24.94 -21.90 -26.39
N LYS A 651 23.80 -21.22 -26.37
CA LYS A 651 23.45 -20.16 -25.40
C LYS A 651 22.17 -20.41 -24.63
N ALA A 652 21.32 -21.31 -25.08
CA ALA A 652 20.04 -21.63 -24.45
C ALA A 652 20.03 -23.10 -24.00
N VAL A 653 19.81 -23.30 -22.69
CA VAL A 653 19.83 -24.62 -22.04
C VAL A 653 18.43 -24.95 -21.50
N ILE A 654 17.96 -26.16 -21.74
CA ILE A 654 16.70 -26.70 -21.23
C ILE A 654 17.02 -27.76 -20.16
N MET A 655 16.72 -27.47 -18.91
CA MET A 655 17.11 -28.30 -17.77
C MET A 655 16.22 -29.54 -17.57
N GLY A 656 14.98 -29.50 -18.05
CA GLY A 656 14.00 -30.56 -17.83
C GLY A 656 13.36 -30.48 -16.42
N TYR A 657 12.85 -31.60 -15.94
CA TYR A 657 12.31 -31.72 -14.59
C TYR A 657 13.42 -31.56 -13.55
N MET A 658 13.10 -30.88 -12.47
CA MET A 658 13.99 -30.65 -11.33
C MET A 658 13.26 -30.96 -10.02
N ASP A 659 13.98 -31.50 -9.07
CA ASP A 659 13.54 -31.53 -7.68
C ASP A 659 13.69 -30.14 -7.03
N ASP A 660 13.20 -30.00 -5.81
CA ASP A 660 13.18 -28.71 -5.10
C ASP A 660 14.58 -28.12 -4.89
N ASN A 661 15.59 -28.95 -4.57
CA ASN A 661 16.97 -28.48 -4.36
C ASN A 661 17.57 -27.97 -5.68
N GLN A 662 17.37 -28.70 -6.76
CA GLN A 662 17.83 -28.29 -8.09
C GLN A 662 17.11 -27.01 -8.57
N TYR A 663 15.81 -26.89 -8.29
CA TYR A 663 15.03 -25.72 -8.62
C TYR A 663 15.55 -24.48 -7.88
N ARG A 664 15.76 -24.60 -6.57
CA ARG A 664 16.31 -23.52 -5.72
C ARG A 664 17.73 -23.16 -6.12
N ALA A 665 18.58 -24.13 -6.43
CA ALA A 665 19.92 -23.90 -6.94
C ALA A 665 19.90 -23.13 -8.28
N GLY A 666 18.98 -23.51 -9.19
CA GLY A 666 18.75 -22.78 -10.44
C GLY A 666 18.33 -21.34 -10.24
N LEU A 667 17.41 -21.11 -9.29
CA LEU A 667 16.96 -19.75 -8.97
C LEU A 667 18.07 -18.91 -8.33
N THR A 668 18.89 -19.51 -7.45
CA THR A 668 20.06 -18.86 -6.86
C THR A 668 21.04 -18.37 -7.91
N MET A 669 21.30 -19.19 -8.93
CA MET A 669 22.24 -18.88 -10.00
C MET A 669 21.71 -17.89 -11.05
N THR A 670 20.41 -17.65 -11.05
CA THR A 670 19.78 -16.76 -12.03
C THR A 670 19.99 -15.31 -11.65
N ASP A 671 20.43 -14.49 -12.61
CA ASP A 671 20.61 -13.04 -12.44
C ASP A 671 19.34 -12.25 -12.81
N ILE A 672 18.55 -12.75 -13.75
CA ILE A 672 17.33 -12.10 -14.25
C ILE A 672 16.25 -13.19 -14.43
N VAL A 673 15.13 -13.08 -13.74
CA VAL A 673 13.98 -13.97 -13.90
C VAL A 673 13.01 -13.38 -14.92
N VAL A 674 12.55 -14.21 -15.89
CA VAL A 674 11.50 -13.85 -16.83
C VAL A 674 10.29 -14.74 -16.61
N ASN A 675 9.24 -14.18 -16.04
CA ASN A 675 8.01 -14.89 -15.66
C ASN A 675 6.79 -14.38 -16.44
N LEU A 676 6.74 -14.69 -17.73
CA LEU A 676 5.64 -14.26 -18.60
C LEU A 676 4.44 -15.19 -18.53
N ARG A 677 3.25 -14.63 -18.72
CA ARG A 677 1.96 -15.34 -18.76
C ARG A 677 0.98 -14.67 -19.72
N TYR A 678 0.52 -15.41 -20.73
CA TYR A 678 -0.61 -15.00 -21.57
C TYR A 678 -1.10 -16.19 -22.44
N PRO A 679 -2.41 -16.46 -22.51
CA PRO A 679 -3.44 -15.91 -21.63
C PRO A 679 -3.23 -16.35 -20.17
N THR A 680 -3.76 -15.54 -19.23
CA THR A 680 -3.78 -15.91 -17.82
C THR A 680 -5.13 -16.48 -17.43
N MET A 681 -5.14 -17.36 -16.44
CA MET A 681 -6.36 -17.85 -15.77
C MET A 681 -6.67 -17.08 -14.47
N GLY A 682 -5.98 -15.96 -14.22
CA GLY A 682 -6.10 -15.20 -12.99
C GLY A 682 -5.33 -15.82 -11.82
N GLU A 683 -4.44 -16.79 -12.11
CA GLU A 683 -3.57 -17.44 -11.14
C GLU A 683 -2.48 -16.49 -10.64
N SER A 684 -2.19 -16.53 -9.35
CA SER A 684 -0.98 -15.91 -8.78
C SER A 684 0.22 -16.83 -8.96
N SER A 685 1.42 -16.26 -9.08
CA SER A 685 2.62 -17.01 -9.46
C SER A 685 3.53 -17.33 -8.27
N ALA A 686 3.56 -18.58 -7.82
CA ALA A 686 4.54 -19.03 -6.81
C ALA A 686 5.98 -18.75 -7.24
N THR A 687 6.32 -18.98 -8.52
CA THR A 687 7.67 -18.63 -9.06
C THR A 687 8.02 -17.15 -8.89
N LEU A 688 7.04 -16.23 -8.98
CA LEU A 688 7.28 -14.82 -8.71
C LEU A 688 7.60 -14.60 -7.23
N CYS A 689 6.79 -15.16 -6.31
CA CYS A 689 7.03 -15.06 -4.88
C CYS A 689 8.43 -15.58 -4.50
N GLU A 690 8.83 -16.72 -5.04
CA GLU A 690 10.16 -17.31 -4.85
C GLU A 690 11.29 -16.40 -5.38
N ALA A 691 11.10 -15.82 -6.57
CA ALA A 691 12.05 -14.89 -7.15
C ALA A 691 12.20 -13.61 -6.31
N LEU A 692 11.09 -13.07 -5.79
CA LEU A 692 11.09 -11.90 -4.91
C LEU A 692 11.82 -12.20 -3.60
N THR A 693 11.52 -13.33 -2.94
CA THR A 693 12.20 -13.76 -1.71
C THR A 693 13.71 -13.84 -1.90
N MET A 694 14.17 -14.36 -3.04
CA MET A 694 15.59 -14.48 -3.35
C MET A 694 16.21 -13.20 -3.91
N GLY A 695 15.47 -12.11 -3.98
CA GLY A 695 15.94 -10.82 -4.49
C GLY A 695 16.36 -10.87 -5.94
N LYS A 696 15.59 -11.57 -6.79
CA LYS A 696 15.90 -11.67 -8.20
C LYS A 696 15.17 -10.59 -9.01
N PRO A 697 15.90 -9.76 -9.77
CA PRO A 697 15.28 -8.87 -10.75
C PRO A 697 14.34 -9.67 -11.65
N THR A 698 13.07 -9.31 -11.68
CA THR A 698 12.05 -10.10 -12.35
C THR A 698 11.27 -9.28 -13.37
N ILE A 699 11.08 -9.85 -14.58
CA ILE A 699 10.20 -9.29 -15.62
C ILE A 699 8.94 -10.16 -15.67
N VAL A 700 7.77 -9.53 -15.52
CA VAL A 700 6.46 -10.18 -15.63
C VAL A 700 5.66 -9.62 -16.79
N THR A 701 4.58 -10.30 -17.18
CA THR A 701 3.62 -9.73 -18.15
C THR A 701 2.82 -8.62 -17.49
N GLY A 702 2.72 -7.44 -18.12
CA GLY A 702 2.00 -6.28 -17.61
C GLY A 702 0.48 -6.40 -17.80
N ILE A 703 -0.15 -7.38 -17.14
CA ILE A 703 -1.60 -7.62 -17.18
C ILE A 703 -2.14 -7.98 -15.80
N ASN A 704 -3.42 -7.67 -15.57
CA ASN A 704 -4.26 -8.17 -14.47
C ASN A 704 -3.52 -8.17 -13.12
N GLN A 705 -3.39 -9.32 -12.49
CA GLN A 705 -2.78 -9.54 -11.18
C GLN A 705 -1.31 -9.07 -11.08
N TYR A 706 -0.55 -9.05 -12.17
CA TYR A 706 0.85 -8.61 -12.12
C TYR A 706 1.00 -7.08 -12.04
N LEU A 707 -0.07 -6.33 -12.35
CA LEU A 707 -0.09 -4.87 -12.19
C LEU A 707 -0.18 -4.44 -10.72
N GLU A 708 -0.46 -5.37 -9.81
CA GLU A 708 -0.54 -5.12 -8.37
C GLU A 708 0.83 -4.92 -7.71
N PHE A 709 1.89 -5.44 -8.30
CA PHE A 709 3.25 -5.25 -7.79
C PHE A 709 3.80 -3.88 -8.15
N PRO A 710 4.52 -3.19 -7.26
CA PRO A 710 5.22 -1.93 -7.60
C PRO A 710 6.24 -2.11 -8.73
N ASP A 711 6.49 -1.04 -9.49
CA ASP A 711 7.42 -1.11 -10.65
C ASP A 711 8.88 -1.28 -10.22
N GLU A 712 9.23 -0.80 -9.02
CA GLU A 712 10.53 -1.01 -8.38
C GLU A 712 10.78 -2.46 -7.94
N VAL A 713 9.72 -3.26 -7.74
CA VAL A 713 9.79 -4.67 -7.30
C VAL A 713 9.94 -5.63 -8.48
N CYS A 714 9.18 -5.40 -9.54
CA CYS A 714 9.30 -6.18 -10.78
C CYS A 714 8.87 -5.38 -12.01
N TRP A 715 9.54 -5.54 -13.11
CA TRP A 715 9.21 -4.86 -14.37
C TRP A 715 8.08 -5.54 -15.13
N LYS A 716 7.21 -4.74 -15.75
CA LYS A 716 6.05 -5.20 -16.51
C LYS A 716 6.29 -5.06 -17.99
N LEU A 717 6.37 -6.20 -18.69
CA LEU A 717 6.36 -6.22 -20.16
C LEU A 717 4.94 -5.92 -20.65
N PRO A 718 4.69 -4.81 -21.36
CA PRO A 718 3.38 -4.53 -21.93
C PRO A 718 2.91 -5.67 -22.85
N CYS A 719 1.73 -6.20 -22.58
CA CYS A 719 1.17 -7.32 -23.35
C CYS A 719 0.26 -6.83 -24.48
N ASN A 720 0.62 -7.13 -25.71
CA ASN A 720 -0.22 -6.89 -26.88
C ASN A 720 -0.02 -8.00 -27.92
N PRO A 721 -0.78 -9.09 -27.83
CA PRO A 721 -0.61 -10.26 -28.70
C PRO A 721 -0.74 -9.97 -30.20
N GLU A 722 -1.45 -8.90 -30.58
CA GLU A 722 -1.58 -8.48 -31.97
C GLU A 722 -0.32 -7.76 -32.49
N LYS A 723 0.58 -7.35 -31.58
CA LYS A 723 1.82 -6.63 -31.88
C LYS A 723 3.04 -7.33 -31.28
N GLU A 724 3.14 -8.64 -31.50
CA GLU A 724 4.19 -9.50 -30.94
C GLU A 724 5.61 -8.95 -31.16
N GLU A 725 5.91 -8.41 -32.34
CA GLU A 725 7.23 -7.80 -32.63
C GLU A 725 7.56 -6.61 -31.71
N LYS A 726 6.55 -5.83 -31.29
CA LYS A 726 6.76 -4.75 -30.33
C LYS A 726 7.07 -5.29 -28.93
N GLU A 727 6.40 -6.37 -28.52
CA GLU A 727 6.69 -7.01 -27.24
C GLU A 727 8.09 -7.61 -27.20
N ILE A 728 8.48 -8.32 -28.28
CA ILE A 728 9.83 -8.86 -28.45
C ILE A 728 10.87 -7.75 -28.34
N PHE A 729 10.64 -6.62 -29.03
CA PHE A 729 11.57 -5.48 -28.99
C PHE A 729 11.63 -4.86 -27.59
N THR A 730 10.51 -4.69 -26.92
CA THR A 730 10.47 -4.15 -25.57
C THR A 730 11.17 -5.07 -24.58
N LEU A 731 10.91 -6.38 -24.62
CA LEU A 731 11.61 -7.35 -23.77
C LEU A 731 13.12 -7.36 -24.04
N TYR A 732 13.53 -7.30 -25.32
CA TYR A 732 14.93 -7.16 -25.67
C TYR A 732 15.58 -5.95 -25.00
N ARG A 733 14.91 -4.77 -25.01
CA ARG A 733 15.44 -3.55 -24.39
C ARG A 733 15.54 -3.68 -22.87
N MET A 734 14.50 -4.25 -22.22
CA MET A 734 14.51 -4.51 -20.78
C MET A 734 15.67 -5.45 -20.39
N LEU A 735 15.86 -6.53 -21.12
CA LEU A 735 16.98 -7.46 -20.89
C LEU A 735 18.34 -6.79 -21.12
N GLU A 736 18.48 -6.00 -22.18
CA GLU A 736 19.72 -5.27 -22.48
C GLU A 736 20.12 -4.33 -21.35
N GLU A 737 19.14 -3.60 -20.77
CA GLU A 737 19.34 -2.67 -19.66
C GLU A 737 19.74 -3.40 -18.39
N LEU A 738 19.01 -4.47 -18.01
CA LEU A 738 19.34 -5.28 -16.84
C LEU A 738 20.69 -5.99 -16.97
N ILE A 739 21.06 -6.46 -18.15
CA ILE A 739 22.38 -7.07 -18.40
C ILE A 739 23.50 -6.04 -18.23
N ALA A 740 23.29 -4.82 -18.71
CA ALA A 740 24.31 -3.78 -18.72
C ALA A 740 24.62 -3.21 -17.31
N SER A 741 23.66 -3.19 -16.42
CA SER A 741 23.79 -2.56 -15.10
C SER A 741 23.63 -3.55 -13.95
N LYS A 742 24.73 -3.86 -13.26
CA LYS A 742 24.71 -4.65 -12.02
C LYS A 742 24.01 -3.88 -10.92
N ASP A 743 24.29 -2.58 -10.77
CA ASP A 743 23.69 -1.73 -9.74
C ASP A 743 22.15 -1.71 -9.85
N LEU A 744 21.62 -1.69 -11.08
CA LEU A 744 20.17 -1.77 -11.31
C LEU A 744 19.60 -3.13 -10.87
N ARG A 745 20.30 -4.23 -11.21
CA ARG A 745 19.87 -5.58 -10.77
C ARG A 745 19.90 -5.70 -9.25
N ASP A 746 20.95 -5.19 -8.62
CA ASP A 746 21.10 -5.21 -7.15
C ASP A 746 19.98 -4.39 -6.49
N ALA A 747 19.70 -3.17 -6.97
CA ALA A 747 18.61 -2.33 -6.45
C ALA A 747 17.22 -2.98 -6.60
N MET A 748 16.91 -3.55 -7.78
CA MET A 748 15.65 -4.29 -7.96
C MET A 748 15.57 -5.51 -7.05
N GLY A 749 16.69 -6.21 -6.84
CA GLY A 749 16.76 -7.37 -5.96
C GLY A 749 16.52 -7.00 -4.50
N GLU A 750 17.08 -5.92 -4.02
CA GLU A 750 16.85 -5.37 -2.68
C GLU A 750 15.37 -5.01 -2.48
N ASN A 751 14.78 -4.22 -3.40
CA ASN A 751 13.37 -3.85 -3.35
C ASN A 751 12.45 -5.10 -3.37
N ALA A 752 12.80 -6.12 -4.17
CA ALA A 752 12.06 -7.37 -4.23
C ALA A 752 12.08 -8.12 -2.89
N LYS A 753 13.26 -8.23 -2.25
CA LYS A 753 13.40 -8.86 -0.93
C LYS A 753 12.65 -8.10 0.15
N GLU A 754 12.78 -6.79 0.17
CA GLU A 754 12.10 -5.94 1.12
C GLU A 754 10.58 -6.07 0.99
N TYR A 755 10.06 -6.07 -0.23
CA TYR A 755 8.64 -6.27 -0.49
C TYR A 755 8.17 -7.67 -0.05
N ALA A 756 8.93 -8.72 -0.37
CA ALA A 756 8.62 -10.09 0.05
C ALA A 756 8.56 -10.22 1.58
N ALA A 757 9.52 -9.63 2.29
CA ALA A 757 9.61 -9.70 3.75
C ALA A 757 8.56 -8.85 4.47
N ASN A 758 8.32 -7.62 4.00
CA ASN A 758 7.51 -6.63 4.70
C ASN A 758 6.03 -6.62 4.28
N VAL A 759 5.69 -7.27 3.15
CA VAL A 759 4.32 -7.25 2.59
C VAL A 759 3.75 -8.65 2.37
N LEU A 760 4.59 -9.63 2.02
CA LEU A 760 4.16 -10.98 1.61
C LEU A 760 4.75 -12.11 2.47
N SER A 761 5.33 -11.83 3.64
CA SER A 761 5.88 -12.90 4.50
C SER A 761 4.80 -13.87 4.96
N GLY A 762 5.20 -15.10 5.28
CA GLY A 762 4.28 -16.15 5.76
C GLY A 762 3.49 -15.71 6.98
N GLU A 763 4.13 -14.98 7.91
CA GLU A 763 3.50 -14.44 9.11
C GLU A 763 2.39 -13.43 8.78
N LEU A 764 2.69 -12.45 7.93
CA LEU A 764 1.72 -11.40 7.55
C LEU A 764 0.54 -11.98 6.76
N ILE A 765 0.81 -12.94 5.87
CA ILE A 765 -0.24 -13.59 5.10
C ILE A 765 -1.09 -14.49 6.00
N ALA A 766 -0.51 -15.22 6.95
CA ALA A 766 -1.27 -16.00 7.92
C ALA A 766 -2.17 -15.12 8.79
N GLU A 767 -1.72 -13.94 9.17
CA GLU A 767 -2.55 -12.96 9.87
C GLU A 767 -3.76 -12.51 9.02
N LYS A 768 -3.57 -12.31 7.71
CA LYS A 768 -4.69 -12.01 6.79
C LYS A 768 -5.69 -13.18 6.73
N TYR A 769 -5.24 -14.44 6.68
CA TYR A 769 -6.12 -15.61 6.79
C TYR A 769 -6.89 -15.60 8.11
N TYR A 770 -6.20 -15.35 9.22
CA TYR A 770 -6.84 -15.26 10.54
C TYR A 770 -7.99 -14.27 10.53
N HIS A 771 -7.77 -13.08 10.02
CA HIS A 771 -8.79 -12.05 9.96
C HIS A 771 -9.98 -12.44 9.06
N VAL A 772 -9.73 -13.03 7.90
CA VAL A 772 -10.79 -13.47 6.98
C VAL A 772 -11.64 -14.57 7.60
N ILE A 773 -11.01 -15.61 8.16
CA ILE A 773 -11.69 -16.74 8.76
C ILE A 773 -12.54 -16.28 9.96
N LYS A 774 -11.95 -15.49 10.85
CA LYS A 774 -12.64 -14.94 12.02
C LYS A 774 -13.85 -14.08 11.66
N GLN A 775 -13.74 -13.25 10.63
CA GLN A 775 -14.88 -12.44 10.14
C GLN A 775 -15.99 -13.30 9.57
N THR A 776 -15.65 -14.36 8.85
CA THR A 776 -16.65 -15.28 8.28
C THR A 776 -17.39 -16.01 9.41
N ILE A 777 -16.69 -16.50 10.44
CA ILE A 777 -17.28 -17.11 11.62
C ILE A 777 -18.25 -16.13 12.29
N LYS A 778 -17.83 -14.91 12.58
CA LYS A 778 -18.67 -13.88 13.24
C LYS A 778 -19.88 -13.46 12.40
N ALA A 779 -19.77 -13.49 11.07
CA ALA A 779 -20.91 -13.19 10.19
C ALA A 779 -22.00 -14.27 10.28
N LYS A 780 -21.64 -15.52 10.60
CA LYS A 780 -22.57 -16.63 10.80
C LYS A 780 -23.26 -16.58 12.18
N GLU A 781 -22.61 -16.02 13.19
CA GLU A 781 -23.14 -15.88 14.54
C GLU A 781 -24.21 -14.77 14.66
N LYS A 782 -24.23 -13.81 13.72
CA LYS A 782 -25.22 -12.71 13.64
C LYS A 782 -26.44 -13.09 12.82
#